data_b9fe01077e795ff8c8661db6bcb3effe
#
_entry.id   b9fe01077e795ff8c8661db6bcb3effe
#
_cell.length_a   1.000
_cell.length_b   1.000
_cell.length_c   1.000
_cell.angle_alpha   90.00
_cell.angle_beta   90.00
_cell.angle_gamma   90.00
#
_symmetry.space_group_name_H-M   'P 1'
#
loop_
_entity.id
_entity.type
_entity.pdbx_description
1 polymer ?
#
loop_
_entity_poly.entity_id
_entity_poly.type
_entity_poly.pdbx_seq_one_letter_code
_entity_poly.pdbx_strand_id
1 'polypeptide(L)'
;MTDEQEQDKLDQHLQSVLLSLARKHTTRDSTARRVQVLDARTQRFFYRGLQYLAWDAKDQALVSINGLASVTEDADTAASYRQTFNIYQAYAKSFMAVFSQNSPNSRAEADDPMNPLDIAAAAEANKVRRIIEKQNPPKALQIDAARLLWTDGMVVTYTRSVSDKDDKPGEKIDLFGVLETRFPMTAGTIAECGYAQINTEHDVAFLKSKFPEAASRITASDSGDEFDRISRLSVAQGMNQQQVNTGNSSAYLATFSRTWMRPWVFEELPDGEDKDALKEAFPRGCYVGFAGETYCESRDESMDDHLALCHALPGDGMHRPSLGKSMMSAQEAFNDMMNLAQETFEYGVPSTWVDQDAIDIDAITEQESKPKMYLPFERQNDASAESHFFQEAAAEPSPSMMSFMQDVQGPLCQFLTGQQPSLFGAEMDAQQTASGYSMARNQAMGVMGLNWLPYVQFWSTVIGQAVRAAAEVRTGTLSALVPSSGKRGQTETVSVDFDALREGKARWTPETDENFPDSYAEKVNKFSSFVQQFGASSAGQAILQQPDNQAFAKNLLGLEDLVIPGADSRDKQLVEINELLAATPIPDIQGFAAAMQQWKGAAQQAQAAGQQAPPPPTQQQFQSSSISVDADFDMHAVEFAEVQTFVNSPDGQKAKAQNPLGFANVRLHGLEHKKAMDAQQAEQQSPPEKKLPRETINFKDMSPAGQAQMAAQAGITLLPQQQQTV
;
A
#
# COMPACT_ATOMS: atom_id res chain seq x y z
N MET A 1 12.39 15.46 -30.38
CA MET A 1 13.82 15.70 -30.03
C MET A 1 14.08 17.15 -30.35
N THR A 2 13.77 17.98 -29.45
CA THR A 2 13.95 19.42 -29.53
C THR A 2 15.12 19.81 -28.62
N ASP A 3 15.98 20.60 -29.12
CA ASP A 3 17.26 21.08 -28.67
C ASP A 3 17.24 21.98 -27.41
N GLU A 4 16.52 21.57 -26.35
CA GLU A 4 16.33 22.40 -25.15
C GLU A 4 16.99 21.86 -23.88
N GLN A 5 17.99 21.00 -23.99
CA GLN A 5 18.79 20.59 -22.83
C GLN A 5 20.30 20.61 -23.17
N GLU A 6 20.79 21.62 -23.85
CA GLU A 6 22.10 22.14 -23.50
C GLU A 6 21.94 22.94 -22.20
N GLN A 7 21.78 22.27 -21.06
CA GLN A 7 22.17 22.85 -19.78
C GLN A 7 23.63 23.33 -19.97
N ASP A 8 23.86 24.61 -19.79
CA ASP A 8 25.20 25.21 -19.79
C ASP A 8 26.08 24.30 -18.92
N LYS A 9 26.99 23.54 -19.58
CA LYS A 9 27.88 22.62 -18.87
C LYS A 9 28.71 23.46 -17.94
N LEU A 10 28.54 23.32 -16.66
CA LEU A 10 29.32 23.99 -15.63
C LEU A 10 30.80 23.87 -16.01
N ASP A 11 31.53 24.95 -15.93
CA ASP A 11 32.95 24.96 -16.15
C ASP A 11 33.66 23.94 -15.24
N GLN A 12 34.74 23.31 -15.70
CA GLN A 12 35.45 22.25 -14.94
C GLN A 12 35.92 22.75 -13.56
N HIS A 13 36.24 24.05 -13.47
CA HIS A 13 36.60 24.67 -12.20
C HIS A 13 35.41 24.65 -11.23
N LEU A 14 34.24 25.13 -11.64
CA LEU A 14 33.02 25.14 -10.83
C LEU A 14 32.55 23.72 -10.46
N GLN A 15 32.73 22.75 -11.38
CA GLN A 15 32.48 21.33 -11.05
C GLN A 15 33.36 20.84 -9.90
N SER A 16 34.63 21.23 -9.87
CA SER A 16 35.58 20.85 -8.82
C SER A 16 35.25 21.52 -7.48
N VAL A 17 34.84 22.79 -7.49
CA VAL A 17 34.39 23.54 -6.30
C VAL A 17 33.13 22.91 -5.74
N LEU A 18 32.14 22.62 -6.58
CA LEU A 18 30.89 22.00 -6.20
C LEU A 18 31.08 20.60 -5.63
N LEU A 19 31.94 19.78 -6.25
CA LEU A 19 32.31 18.46 -5.77
C LEU A 19 33.00 18.55 -4.40
N SER A 20 33.92 19.49 -4.19
CA SER A 20 34.61 19.67 -2.92
C SER A 20 33.62 20.04 -1.80
N LEU A 21 32.64 20.90 -2.09
CA LEU A 21 31.58 21.27 -1.16
C LEU A 21 30.69 20.08 -0.82
N ALA A 22 30.23 19.34 -1.84
CA ALA A 22 29.43 18.14 -1.64
C ALA A 22 30.17 17.07 -0.80
N ARG A 23 31.46 16.87 -1.06
CA ARG A 23 32.31 15.93 -0.30
C ARG A 23 32.57 16.39 1.13
N LYS A 24 32.65 17.69 1.42
CA LYS A 24 32.76 18.21 2.78
C LYS A 24 31.60 17.74 3.64
N HIS A 25 30.39 17.63 3.10
CA HIS A 25 29.22 17.13 3.82
C HIS A 25 29.28 15.63 4.10
N THR A 26 30.05 14.83 3.35
CA THR A 26 30.18 13.39 3.58
C THR A 26 30.94 13.06 4.87
N THR A 27 31.78 13.98 5.38
CA THR A 27 32.59 13.78 6.60
C THR A 27 32.07 14.61 7.78
N ARG A 28 31.03 15.45 7.56
CA ARG A 28 30.47 16.30 8.62
C ARG A 28 29.76 15.45 9.68
N ASP A 29 29.84 15.85 10.94
CA ASP A 29 29.21 15.17 12.08
C ASP A 29 29.62 13.66 12.22
N SER A 30 30.84 13.30 11.80
CA SER A 30 31.28 11.90 11.68
C SER A 30 31.11 11.09 12.97
N THR A 31 31.33 11.67 14.15
CA THR A 31 31.20 10.98 15.44
C THR A 31 29.73 10.64 15.75
N ALA A 32 28.81 11.61 15.64
CA ALA A 32 27.40 11.39 15.86
C ALA A 32 26.82 10.45 14.80
N ARG A 33 27.24 10.62 13.56
CA ARG A 33 26.89 9.74 12.44
C ARG A 33 27.31 8.29 12.71
N ARG A 34 28.50 8.06 13.21
CA ARG A 34 29.01 6.71 13.54
C ARG A 34 28.10 6.00 14.54
N VAL A 35 27.63 6.71 15.57
CA VAL A 35 26.67 6.14 16.55
C VAL A 35 25.37 5.74 15.88
N GLN A 36 24.82 6.61 15.02
CA GLN A 36 23.59 6.34 14.30
C GLN A 36 23.73 5.10 13.37
N VAL A 37 24.85 5.00 12.63
CA VAL A 37 25.13 3.88 11.74
C VAL A 37 25.31 2.58 12.52
N LEU A 38 26.01 2.61 13.66
CA LEU A 38 26.17 1.45 14.54
C LEU A 38 24.83 0.93 15.03
N ASP A 39 23.96 1.82 15.48
CA ASP A 39 22.62 1.46 15.94
C ASP A 39 21.82 0.76 14.81
N ALA A 40 21.72 1.38 13.67
CA ALA A 40 20.96 0.83 12.54
C ALA A 40 21.57 -0.49 12.06
N ARG A 41 22.90 -0.58 11.94
CA ARG A 41 23.60 -1.80 11.54
C ARG A 41 23.33 -2.94 12.52
N THR A 42 23.45 -2.70 13.81
CA THR A 42 23.23 -3.73 14.83
C THR A 42 21.79 -4.24 14.77
N GLN A 43 20.81 -3.37 14.64
CA GLN A 43 19.41 -3.77 14.51
C GLN A 43 19.10 -4.54 13.23
N ARG A 44 19.71 -4.16 12.11
CA ARG A 44 19.59 -4.94 10.86
C ARG A 44 20.23 -6.34 10.99
N PHE A 45 21.32 -6.47 11.77
CA PHE A 45 21.88 -7.78 12.10
C PHE A 45 20.95 -8.59 13.01
N PHE A 46 20.38 -7.97 14.05
CA PHE A 46 19.38 -8.61 14.90
C PHE A 46 18.18 -9.12 14.10
N TYR A 47 17.67 -8.31 13.17
CA TYR A 47 16.59 -8.73 12.27
C TYR A 47 16.96 -9.98 11.44
N ARG A 48 18.21 -10.11 11.02
CA ARG A 48 18.71 -11.28 10.28
C ARG A 48 19.03 -12.50 11.16
N GLY A 49 19.00 -12.36 12.48
CA GLY A 49 19.41 -13.40 13.41
C GLY A 49 20.91 -13.43 13.72
N LEU A 50 21.66 -12.45 13.26
CA LEU A 50 23.09 -12.27 13.59
C LEU A 50 23.21 -11.45 14.88
N GLN A 51 22.88 -12.08 16.02
CA GLN A 51 22.69 -11.38 17.30
C GLN A 51 23.88 -11.49 18.23
N TYR A 52 24.72 -12.53 18.10
CA TYR A 52 25.94 -12.67 18.86
C TYR A 52 27.08 -11.99 18.13
N LEU A 53 27.42 -10.78 18.60
CA LEU A 53 28.51 -9.97 18.06
C LEU A 53 29.59 -9.85 19.13
N ALA A 54 30.81 -10.27 18.82
CA ALA A 54 31.97 -10.05 19.67
C ALA A 54 32.89 -9.02 19.03
N TRP A 55 33.57 -8.24 19.88
CA TRP A 55 34.63 -7.35 19.43
C TRP A 55 35.90 -8.17 19.20
N ASP A 56 36.33 -8.24 17.96
CA ASP A 56 37.62 -8.79 17.61
C ASP A 56 38.68 -7.70 17.70
N ALA A 57 39.58 -7.82 18.69
CA ALA A 57 40.66 -6.85 18.90
C ALA A 57 41.72 -6.90 17.78
N LYS A 58 41.87 -8.02 17.10
CA LYS A 58 42.79 -8.20 15.98
C LYS A 58 42.29 -7.44 14.74
N ASP A 59 41.03 -7.56 14.47
CA ASP A 59 40.41 -6.94 13.32
C ASP A 59 39.75 -5.58 13.64
N GLN A 60 39.72 -5.16 14.89
CA GLN A 60 39.05 -3.94 15.39
C GLN A 60 37.60 -3.83 14.92
N ALA A 61 36.89 -4.94 14.87
CA ALA A 61 35.55 -5.04 14.33
C ALA A 61 34.63 -5.88 15.20
N LEU A 62 33.31 -5.67 15.08
CA LEU A 62 32.31 -6.57 15.61
C LEU A 62 32.16 -7.76 14.67
N VAL A 63 32.44 -8.95 15.16
CA VAL A 63 32.35 -10.21 14.42
C VAL A 63 31.16 -11.00 14.94
N SER A 64 30.37 -11.57 14.04
CA SER A 64 29.32 -12.50 14.42
C SER A 64 29.91 -13.84 14.80
N ILE A 65 29.59 -14.30 16.02
CA ILE A 65 30.00 -15.60 16.53
C ILE A 65 28.88 -16.65 16.47
N ASN A 66 27.79 -16.36 15.80
CA ASN A 66 26.72 -17.32 15.57
C ASN A 66 27.21 -18.49 14.70
N GLY A 67 26.99 -19.68 15.19
CA GLY A 67 27.23 -20.89 14.40
C GLY A 67 28.69 -21.34 14.33
N LEU A 68 29.54 -21.03 15.30
CA LEU A 68 30.93 -21.32 15.16
C LEU A 68 31.56 -22.18 16.20
N ALA A 69 31.72 -23.38 15.80
CA ALA A 69 32.75 -24.31 16.23
C ALA A 69 34.15 -24.03 15.61
N SER A 70 34.35 -23.01 14.78
CA SER A 70 35.51 -23.02 13.88
C SER A 70 36.47 -21.83 13.97
N VAL A 71 36.36 -20.93 14.95
CA VAL A 71 37.23 -19.75 14.96
C VAL A 71 38.29 -19.75 16.02
N THR A 72 38.30 -20.66 16.98
CA THR A 72 39.41 -20.79 17.92
C THR A 72 39.98 -22.19 17.89
N GLU A 73 41.23 -22.29 17.50
CA GLU A 73 42.06 -23.49 17.68
C GLU A 73 42.30 -23.81 19.17
N ASP A 74 41.80 -23.03 20.10
CA ASP A 74 41.83 -23.29 21.53
C ASP A 74 40.59 -24.06 21.93
N ALA A 75 40.73 -25.37 22.03
CA ALA A 75 39.72 -26.33 22.46
C ALA A 75 39.21 -26.13 23.90
N ASP A 76 39.79 -25.20 24.68
CA ASP A 76 39.41 -24.93 26.07
C ASP A 76 38.31 -23.88 26.26
N THR A 77 37.96 -23.13 25.24
CA THR A 77 36.70 -22.41 25.24
C THR A 77 35.60 -23.31 24.70
N ALA A 78 35.18 -24.27 25.54
CA ALA A 78 34.06 -25.14 25.29
C ALA A 78 32.95 -24.35 24.58
N ALA A 79 32.50 -24.88 23.48
CA ALA A 79 31.45 -24.30 22.65
C ALA A 79 30.20 -24.06 23.49
N SER A 80 30.16 -22.92 24.15
CA SER A 80 28.94 -22.49 24.80
C SER A 80 27.87 -22.40 23.71
N TYR A 81 26.69 -22.94 23.99
CA TYR A 81 25.57 -22.83 23.06
C TYR A 81 25.30 -21.36 22.78
N ARG A 82 25.32 -20.99 21.51
CA ARG A 82 25.03 -19.63 21.06
C ARG A 82 24.07 -19.69 19.89
N GLN A 83 22.92 -20.29 20.13
CA GLN A 83 21.83 -20.31 19.17
C GLN A 83 21.00 -19.04 19.30
N THR A 84 20.52 -18.53 18.18
CA THR A 84 19.65 -17.37 18.12
C THR A 84 18.20 -17.80 17.98
N PHE A 85 17.40 -17.49 18.97
CA PHE A 85 15.93 -17.63 18.94
C PHE A 85 15.32 -16.28 18.57
N ASN A 86 15.24 -15.98 17.29
CA ASN A 86 14.98 -14.63 16.79
C ASN A 86 13.53 -14.16 16.97
N ILE A 87 13.17 -13.80 18.22
CA ILE A 87 11.87 -13.17 18.53
C ILE A 87 11.80 -11.73 18.03
N TYR A 88 12.94 -11.03 17.91
CA TYR A 88 13.02 -9.70 17.32
C TYR A 88 12.44 -9.66 15.89
N GLN A 89 12.80 -10.62 15.05
CA GLN A 89 12.25 -10.73 13.70
C GLN A 89 10.76 -11.11 13.72
N ALA A 90 10.34 -11.95 14.66
CA ALA A 90 8.93 -12.33 14.78
C ALA A 90 8.04 -11.11 15.07
N TYR A 91 8.44 -10.26 16.03
CA TYR A 91 7.74 -9.01 16.31
C TYR A 91 7.82 -8.01 15.15
N ALA A 92 8.97 -7.91 14.48
CA ALA A 92 9.08 -7.10 13.26
C ALA A 92 8.09 -7.55 12.17
N LYS A 93 7.99 -8.86 11.92
CA LYS A 93 7.01 -9.42 10.96
C LYS A 93 5.58 -9.10 11.36
N SER A 94 5.27 -9.20 12.65
CA SER A 94 3.95 -8.86 13.18
C SER A 94 3.63 -7.37 12.97
N PHE A 95 4.59 -6.48 13.26
CA PHE A 95 4.45 -5.05 12.99
C PHE A 95 4.21 -4.79 11.48
N MET A 96 5.06 -5.33 10.61
CA MET A 96 4.91 -5.18 9.16
C MET A 96 3.56 -5.71 8.66
N ALA A 97 3.10 -6.85 9.18
CA ALA A 97 1.82 -7.44 8.81
C ALA A 97 0.63 -6.55 9.19
N VAL A 98 0.61 -6.01 10.41
CA VAL A 98 -0.45 -5.10 10.85
C VAL A 98 -0.37 -3.78 10.10
N PHE A 99 0.82 -3.19 9.98
CA PHE A 99 1.04 -1.90 9.33
C PHE A 99 0.67 -1.92 7.84
N SER A 100 0.87 -3.05 7.16
CA SER A 100 0.55 -3.23 5.74
C SER A 100 -0.87 -3.72 5.43
N GLN A 101 -1.73 -3.89 6.44
CA GLN A 101 -3.12 -4.31 6.22
C GLN A 101 -3.88 -3.31 5.36
N ASN A 102 -3.65 -2.03 5.58
CA ASN A 102 -4.26 -0.94 4.83
C ASN A 102 -3.18 -0.14 4.11
N SER A 103 -3.40 0.14 2.84
CA SER A 103 -2.52 1.05 2.09
C SER A 103 -2.86 2.50 2.44
N PRO A 104 -1.86 3.37 2.63
CA PRO A 104 -2.12 4.79 2.76
C PRO A 104 -2.71 5.30 1.44
N ASN A 105 -3.76 6.09 1.53
CA ASN A 105 -4.40 6.70 0.38
C ASN A 105 -4.27 8.21 0.47
N SER A 106 -4.00 8.85 -0.66
CA SER A 106 -3.83 10.30 -0.76
C SER A 106 -4.65 10.82 -1.92
N ARG A 107 -5.24 11.98 -1.75
CA ARG A 107 -6.04 12.64 -2.78
C ARG A 107 -5.48 14.01 -3.10
N ALA A 108 -5.46 14.34 -4.37
CA ALA A 108 -5.21 15.70 -4.82
C ALA A 108 -6.50 16.50 -4.78
N GLU A 109 -6.46 17.66 -4.15
CA GLU A 109 -7.53 18.64 -4.07
C GLU A 109 -7.06 19.94 -4.70
N ALA A 110 -8.00 20.72 -5.24
CA ALA A 110 -7.67 22.05 -5.77
C ALA A 110 -7.13 22.95 -4.66
N ASP A 111 -6.04 23.66 -4.91
CA ASP A 111 -5.50 24.62 -3.94
C ASP A 111 -6.50 25.77 -3.71
N ASP A 112 -7.09 26.29 -4.79
CA ASP A 112 -8.27 27.18 -4.73
C ASP A 112 -9.48 26.44 -5.34
N PRO A 113 -10.49 26.08 -4.53
CA PRO A 113 -11.69 25.39 -5.00
C PRO A 113 -12.57 26.25 -5.92
N MET A 114 -12.30 27.55 -6.05
CA MET A 114 -12.99 28.44 -6.97
C MET A 114 -12.25 28.63 -8.30
N ASN A 115 -11.01 28.19 -8.39
CA ASN A 115 -10.20 28.29 -9.61
C ASN A 115 -10.40 27.06 -10.51
N PRO A 116 -10.97 27.21 -11.73
CA PRO A 116 -11.18 26.08 -12.64
C PRO A 116 -9.89 25.34 -13.04
N LEU A 117 -8.74 26.05 -13.12
CA LEU A 117 -7.46 25.46 -13.44
C LEU A 117 -6.97 24.53 -12.33
N ASP A 118 -7.14 24.93 -11.07
CA ASP A 118 -6.74 24.12 -9.93
C ASP A 118 -7.62 22.87 -9.79
N ILE A 119 -8.93 23.02 -10.07
CA ILE A 119 -9.85 21.87 -10.11
C ILE A 119 -9.45 20.88 -11.20
N ALA A 120 -9.12 21.38 -12.40
CA ALA A 120 -8.65 20.55 -13.49
C ALA A 120 -7.33 19.85 -13.14
N ALA A 121 -6.35 20.60 -12.60
CA ALA A 121 -5.07 20.05 -12.17
C ALA A 121 -5.22 18.96 -11.10
N ALA A 122 -6.11 19.15 -10.11
CA ALA A 122 -6.37 18.15 -9.09
C ALA A 122 -7.00 16.87 -9.67
N ALA A 123 -7.92 17.00 -10.63
CA ALA A 123 -8.51 15.85 -11.32
C ALA A 123 -7.45 15.06 -12.11
N GLU A 124 -6.59 15.74 -12.88
CA GLU A 124 -5.49 15.11 -13.61
C GLU A 124 -4.45 14.50 -12.67
N ALA A 125 -4.10 15.17 -11.57
CA ALA A 125 -3.20 14.67 -10.54
C ALA A 125 -3.67 13.32 -9.95
N ASN A 126 -4.98 13.18 -9.68
CA ASN A 126 -5.54 11.92 -9.20
C ASN A 126 -5.47 10.79 -10.25
N LYS A 127 -5.54 11.11 -11.53
CA LYS A 127 -5.34 10.13 -12.61
C LYS A 127 -3.87 9.70 -12.69
N VAL A 128 -2.92 10.64 -12.62
CA VAL A 128 -1.47 10.37 -12.61
C VAL A 128 -1.10 9.50 -11.40
N ARG A 129 -1.65 9.79 -10.20
CA ARG A 129 -1.45 8.98 -9.00
C ARG A 129 -1.72 7.50 -9.27
N ARG A 130 -2.83 7.17 -9.92
CA ARG A 130 -3.18 5.77 -10.22
C ARG A 130 -2.17 5.09 -11.15
N ILE A 131 -1.58 5.83 -12.08
CA ILE A 131 -0.50 5.33 -12.95
C ILE A 131 0.75 5.05 -12.12
N ILE A 132 1.14 5.98 -11.24
CA ILE A 132 2.31 5.84 -10.37
C ILE A 132 2.14 4.66 -9.40
N GLU A 133 0.98 4.51 -8.76
CA GLU A 133 0.68 3.39 -7.85
C GLU A 133 0.71 2.02 -8.55
N LYS A 134 0.38 1.95 -9.84
CA LYS A 134 0.56 0.73 -10.63
C LYS A 134 2.04 0.42 -10.87
N GLN A 135 2.86 1.43 -11.12
CA GLN A 135 4.31 1.27 -11.32
C GLN A 135 5.04 0.96 -10.01
N ASN A 136 4.59 1.56 -8.93
CA ASN A 136 5.14 1.45 -7.58
C ASN A 136 4.07 0.93 -6.61
N PRO A 137 3.88 -0.40 -6.49
CA PRO A 137 2.82 -0.96 -5.66
C PRO A 137 2.90 -0.48 -4.21
N PRO A 138 1.90 0.26 -3.69
CA PRO A 138 1.97 0.90 -2.36
C PRO A 138 2.23 -0.09 -1.23
N LYS A 139 1.61 -1.27 -1.27
CA LYS A 139 1.79 -2.31 -0.24
C LYS A 139 3.22 -2.85 -0.16
N ALA A 140 3.89 -3.03 -1.29
CA ALA A 140 5.27 -3.51 -1.30
C ALA A 140 6.21 -2.46 -0.67
N LEU A 141 6.07 -1.20 -1.11
CA LEU A 141 6.83 -0.09 -0.53
C LEU A 141 6.54 0.11 0.96
N GLN A 142 5.29 -0.08 1.38
CA GLN A 142 4.88 0.03 2.78
C GLN A 142 5.52 -1.03 3.67
N ILE A 143 5.64 -2.28 3.20
CA ILE A 143 6.31 -3.35 3.93
C ILE A 143 7.80 -3.02 4.12
N ASP A 144 8.47 -2.54 3.06
CA ASP A 144 9.87 -2.13 3.15
C ASP A 144 10.07 -0.91 4.04
N ALA A 145 9.17 0.08 3.97
CA ALA A 145 9.16 1.23 4.85
C ALA A 145 8.97 0.81 6.32
N ALA A 146 8.02 -0.09 6.61
CA ALA A 146 7.80 -0.61 7.96
C ALA A 146 9.03 -1.35 8.50
N ARG A 147 9.73 -2.11 7.66
CA ARG A 147 11.00 -2.73 8.02
C ARG A 147 12.06 -1.69 8.42
N LEU A 148 12.19 -0.61 7.64
CA LEU A 148 13.13 0.46 7.94
C LEU A 148 12.75 1.24 9.20
N LEU A 149 11.47 1.50 9.42
CA LEU A 149 11.00 2.12 10.68
C LEU A 149 11.31 1.24 11.90
N TRP A 150 11.22 -0.09 11.73
CA TRP A 150 11.55 -1.04 12.79
C TRP A 150 13.05 -1.10 13.09
N THR A 151 13.91 -1.16 12.06
CA THR A 151 15.35 -1.37 12.22
C THR A 151 16.16 -0.07 12.30
N ASP A 152 15.81 0.92 11.50
CA ASP A 152 16.60 2.14 11.33
C ASP A 152 16.02 3.35 12.07
N GLY A 153 14.70 3.30 12.40
CA GLY A 153 14.00 4.41 13.02
C GLY A 153 13.60 5.53 12.06
N MET A 154 13.97 5.43 10.80
CA MET A 154 13.55 6.37 9.77
C MET A 154 13.49 5.71 8.38
N VAL A 155 12.68 6.29 7.52
CA VAL A 155 12.61 5.97 6.10
C VAL A 155 12.68 7.26 5.29
N VAL A 156 13.47 7.23 4.22
CA VAL A 156 13.63 8.32 3.27
C VAL A 156 13.25 7.83 1.89
N THR A 157 12.50 8.62 1.15
CA THR A 157 12.21 8.34 -0.26
C THR A 157 13.01 9.27 -1.16
N TYR A 158 13.41 8.72 -2.30
CA TYR A 158 13.84 9.51 -3.44
C TYR A 158 12.91 9.23 -4.61
N THR A 159 12.21 10.27 -5.02
CA THR A 159 11.20 10.21 -6.07
C THR A 159 11.74 10.88 -7.33
N ARG A 160 11.69 10.17 -8.45
CA ARG A 160 12.21 10.65 -9.73
C ARG A 160 11.45 10.13 -10.92
N SER A 161 11.43 10.86 -12.01
CA SER A 161 11.03 10.36 -13.33
C SER A 161 12.23 9.74 -14.03
N VAL A 162 12.05 8.53 -14.56
CA VAL A 162 13.08 7.79 -15.31
C VAL A 162 12.70 7.82 -16.77
N SER A 163 13.55 8.42 -17.60
CA SER A 163 13.39 8.44 -19.06
C SER A 163 14.45 7.61 -19.78
N ASP A 164 15.26 6.86 -19.06
CA ASP A 164 16.45 6.19 -19.57
C ASP A 164 16.10 5.03 -20.50
N LYS A 165 16.95 4.79 -21.50
CA LYS A 165 16.77 3.73 -22.50
C LYS A 165 16.79 2.33 -21.90
N ASP A 166 17.41 2.16 -20.74
CA ASP A 166 17.63 0.88 -20.07
C ASP A 166 16.58 0.59 -19.00
N ASP A 167 15.85 1.59 -18.50
CA ASP A 167 14.75 1.43 -17.55
C ASP A 167 13.40 1.74 -18.26
N LYS A 168 12.36 1.03 -17.87
CA LYS A 168 11.02 1.35 -18.35
C LYS A 168 10.70 2.79 -17.99
N PRO A 169 10.32 3.63 -18.95
CA PRO A 169 9.99 5.02 -18.66
C PRO A 169 8.84 5.07 -17.65
N GLY A 170 9.02 5.84 -16.60
CA GLY A 170 8.03 5.96 -15.52
C GLY A 170 8.58 6.67 -14.31
N GLU A 171 7.73 6.85 -13.34
CA GLU A 171 8.07 7.42 -12.04
C GLU A 171 8.54 6.30 -11.12
N LYS A 172 9.66 6.53 -10.44
CA LYS A 172 10.26 5.57 -9.52
C LYS A 172 10.38 6.16 -8.13
N ILE A 173 9.96 5.39 -7.14
CA ILE A 173 10.03 5.72 -5.73
C ILE A 173 11.00 4.72 -5.09
N ASP A 174 12.20 5.18 -4.76
CA ASP A 174 13.21 4.38 -4.08
C ASP A 174 13.17 4.68 -2.58
N LEU A 175 13.30 3.63 -1.74
CA LEU A 175 13.31 3.72 -0.28
C LEU A 175 14.71 3.51 0.26
N PHE A 176 15.09 4.33 1.22
CA PHE A 176 16.41 4.28 1.87
C PHE A 176 16.27 4.38 3.39
N GLY A 177 17.18 3.76 4.10
CA GLY A 177 17.28 3.86 5.55
C GLY A 177 18.49 4.68 5.99
N VAL A 178 18.83 4.55 7.27
CA VAL A 178 19.97 5.24 7.89
C VAL A 178 21.29 4.94 7.19
N LEU A 179 21.54 3.68 6.81
CA LEU A 179 22.84 3.29 6.27
C LEU A 179 23.13 3.92 4.91
N GLU A 180 22.09 4.19 4.14
CA GLU A 180 22.18 4.74 2.79
C GLU A 180 22.09 6.27 2.77
N THR A 181 21.48 6.90 3.79
CA THR A 181 21.20 8.35 3.79
C THR A 181 22.04 9.10 4.81
N ARG A 182 22.34 10.35 4.55
CA ARG A 182 23.07 11.24 5.44
C ARG A 182 22.47 12.64 5.43
N PHE A 183 22.24 13.17 6.64
CA PHE A 183 21.67 14.49 6.90
C PHE A 183 22.46 15.20 8.00
N PRO A 184 22.34 16.54 8.17
CA PRO A 184 22.83 17.23 9.36
C PRO A 184 22.19 16.62 10.62
N MET A 185 23.01 16.22 11.59
CA MET A 185 22.52 15.47 12.75
C MET A 185 21.62 16.29 13.68
N THR A 186 21.74 17.62 13.63
CA THR A 186 20.96 18.58 14.45
C THR A 186 19.60 18.92 13.85
N ALA A 187 19.36 18.62 12.57
CA ALA A 187 18.10 18.90 11.92
C ALA A 187 17.01 17.91 12.36
N GLY A 188 15.80 18.39 12.61
CA GLY A 188 14.65 17.55 12.96
C GLY A 188 13.78 17.17 11.76
N THR A 189 13.83 17.98 10.69
CA THR A 189 13.02 17.84 9.46
C THR A 189 13.88 18.10 8.23
N ILE A 190 13.40 17.63 7.05
CA ILE A 190 14.08 17.94 5.78
C ILE A 190 14.14 19.44 5.52
N ALA A 191 13.13 20.21 5.94
CA ALA A 191 13.08 21.65 5.75
C ALA A 191 14.25 22.40 6.44
N GLU A 192 14.76 21.85 7.55
CA GLU A 192 15.90 22.40 8.30
C GLU A 192 17.25 21.94 7.75
N CYS A 193 17.27 20.93 6.88
CA CYS A 193 18.50 20.40 6.32
C CYS A 193 19.08 21.34 5.27
N GLY A 194 20.36 21.70 5.43
CA GLY A 194 21.11 22.37 4.37
C GLY A 194 21.51 21.44 3.25
N TYR A 195 21.77 20.18 3.60
CA TYR A 195 22.11 19.14 2.66
C TYR A 195 21.43 17.81 2.99
N ALA A 196 21.28 16.99 1.98
CA ALA A 196 20.90 15.59 2.10
C ALA A 196 21.75 14.77 1.14
N GLN A 197 22.18 13.59 1.57
CA GLN A 197 22.99 12.72 0.72
C GLN A 197 22.45 11.30 0.76
N ILE A 198 22.41 10.64 -0.41
CA ILE A 198 22.08 9.22 -0.59
C ILE A 198 23.26 8.53 -1.24
N ASN A 199 23.78 7.51 -0.57
CA ASN A 199 24.91 6.71 -1.01
C ASN A 199 24.47 5.31 -1.38
N THR A 200 24.77 4.89 -2.61
CA THR A 200 24.43 3.55 -3.12
C THR A 200 25.65 2.91 -3.76
N GLU A 201 25.82 1.62 -3.56
CA GLU A 201 26.91 0.87 -4.18
C GLU A 201 26.47 0.36 -5.55
N HIS A 202 27.27 0.63 -6.56
CA HIS A 202 27.03 0.20 -7.93
C HIS A 202 28.30 -0.43 -8.54
N ASP A 203 28.09 -1.31 -9.50
CA ASP A 203 29.19 -1.82 -10.32
C ASP A 203 29.84 -0.66 -11.13
N VAL A 204 31.15 -0.62 -11.12
CA VAL A 204 31.94 0.37 -11.86
C VAL A 204 31.57 0.34 -13.35
N ALA A 205 31.34 -0.83 -13.93
CA ALA A 205 30.95 -0.99 -15.32
C ALA A 205 29.59 -0.33 -15.61
N PHE A 206 28.64 -0.50 -14.68
CA PHE A 206 27.33 0.17 -14.77
C PHE A 206 27.46 1.69 -14.74
N LEU A 207 28.24 2.24 -13.78
CA LEU A 207 28.44 3.69 -13.67
C LEU A 207 29.16 4.25 -14.91
N LYS A 208 30.14 3.53 -15.47
CA LYS A 208 30.82 3.93 -16.72
C LYS A 208 29.87 3.95 -17.91
N SER A 209 28.95 3.02 -17.99
CA SER A 209 27.95 3.01 -19.07
C SER A 209 26.96 4.15 -18.93
N LYS A 210 26.57 4.47 -17.69
CA LYS A 210 25.62 5.55 -17.39
C LYS A 210 26.23 6.94 -17.58
N PHE A 211 27.50 7.10 -17.23
CA PHE A 211 28.22 8.39 -17.31
C PHE A 211 29.43 8.30 -18.25
N PRO A 212 29.24 8.25 -19.56
CA PRO A 212 30.32 8.03 -20.53
C PRO A 212 31.37 9.14 -20.49
N GLU A 213 31.02 10.39 -20.19
CA GLU A 213 31.94 11.53 -20.10
C GLU A 213 32.91 11.41 -18.89
N ALA A 214 32.46 10.74 -17.81
CA ALA A 214 33.23 10.49 -16.60
C ALA A 214 33.89 9.11 -16.58
N ALA A 215 33.59 8.26 -17.57
CA ALA A 215 33.91 6.82 -17.55
C ALA A 215 35.41 6.52 -17.35
N SER A 216 36.31 7.33 -17.91
CA SER A 216 37.76 7.12 -17.76
C SER A 216 38.27 7.41 -16.35
N ARG A 217 37.56 8.20 -15.57
CA ARG A 217 37.92 8.63 -14.21
C ARG A 217 37.27 7.81 -13.11
N ILE A 218 36.15 7.13 -13.41
CA ILE A 218 35.42 6.30 -12.42
C ILE A 218 36.26 5.05 -12.09
N THR A 219 36.60 4.91 -10.82
CA THR A 219 37.32 3.76 -10.28
C THR A 219 36.56 3.16 -9.10
N ALA A 220 36.89 1.91 -8.72
CA ALA A 220 36.35 1.31 -7.50
C ALA A 220 36.86 2.12 -6.29
N SER A 221 35.95 2.82 -5.63
CA SER A 221 36.32 3.69 -4.50
C SER A 221 35.09 4.09 -3.69
N ASP A 222 35.33 4.59 -2.48
CA ASP A 222 34.35 5.23 -1.63
C ASP A 222 34.40 6.76 -1.80
N SER A 223 33.24 7.38 -1.85
CA SER A 223 33.10 8.84 -1.86
C SER A 223 32.93 9.45 -0.47
N GLY A 224 32.80 8.63 0.55
CA GLY A 224 32.43 9.05 1.89
C GLY A 224 33.27 8.46 3.02
N ASP A 225 32.62 8.22 4.13
CA ASP A 225 33.22 7.56 5.29
C ASP A 225 33.34 6.06 5.02
N GLU A 226 34.56 5.51 5.08
CA GLU A 226 34.83 4.07 4.89
C GLU A 226 33.98 3.21 5.85
N PHE A 227 33.77 3.71 7.06
CA PHE A 227 32.93 3.04 8.04
C PHE A 227 31.47 2.90 7.59
N ASP A 228 30.88 3.95 7.00
CA ASP A 228 29.54 3.91 6.44
C ASP A 228 29.44 2.88 5.28
N ARG A 229 30.43 2.89 4.39
CA ARG A 229 30.51 1.93 3.26
C ARG A 229 30.58 0.50 3.73
N ILE A 230 31.52 0.19 4.61
CA ILE A 230 31.69 -1.16 5.17
C ILE A 230 30.42 -1.61 5.89
N SER A 231 29.75 -0.68 6.60
CA SER A 231 28.49 -0.97 7.29
C SER A 231 27.38 -1.32 6.31
N ARG A 232 27.26 -0.60 5.18
CA ARG A 232 26.29 -0.93 4.12
C ARG A 232 26.57 -2.30 3.51
N LEU A 233 27.82 -2.53 3.11
CA LEU A 233 28.24 -3.77 2.48
C LEU A 233 28.08 -4.98 3.42
N SER A 234 28.46 -4.84 4.69
CA SER A 234 28.33 -5.92 5.68
C SER A 234 26.87 -6.33 5.88
N VAL A 235 25.95 -5.38 5.97
CA VAL A 235 24.53 -5.68 6.07
C VAL A 235 23.98 -6.26 4.77
N ALA A 236 24.36 -5.69 3.62
CA ALA A 236 23.87 -6.16 2.32
C ALA A 236 24.29 -7.62 2.04
N GLN A 237 25.55 -7.95 2.32
CA GLN A 237 26.12 -9.27 2.07
C GLN A 237 25.89 -10.26 3.22
N GLY A 238 25.48 -9.78 4.39
CA GLY A 238 25.34 -10.63 5.59
C GLY A 238 26.67 -11.11 6.14
N MET A 239 27.74 -10.35 5.89
CA MET A 239 29.11 -10.67 6.25
C MET A 239 29.60 -9.76 7.37
N ASN A 240 30.58 -10.21 8.14
CA ASN A 240 31.28 -9.34 9.06
C ASN A 240 32.21 -8.36 8.31
N GLN A 241 32.70 -7.35 9.01
CA GLN A 241 33.55 -6.31 8.43
C GLN A 241 34.85 -6.86 7.83
N GLN A 242 35.44 -7.86 8.45
CA GLN A 242 36.67 -8.48 7.98
C GLN A 242 36.46 -9.24 6.64
N GLN A 243 35.34 -9.97 6.52
CA GLN A 243 35.02 -10.68 5.27
C GLN A 243 34.74 -9.70 4.12
N VAL A 244 34.19 -8.54 4.40
CA VAL A 244 34.01 -7.48 3.41
C VAL A 244 35.35 -6.89 2.97
N ASN A 245 36.28 -6.64 3.93
CA ASN A 245 37.58 -6.04 3.63
C ASN A 245 38.58 -7.01 2.95
N THR A 246 38.53 -8.27 3.31
CA THR A 246 39.47 -9.32 2.74
C THR A 246 38.94 -9.94 1.45
N GLY A 247 37.65 -9.82 1.18
CA GLY A 247 37.05 -10.34 -0.05
C GLY A 247 37.26 -9.41 -1.25
N ASN A 248 37.36 -9.98 -2.45
CA ASN A 248 37.35 -9.21 -3.71
C ASN A 248 36.00 -8.52 -3.99
N SER A 249 35.06 -8.61 -3.05
CA SER A 249 33.68 -8.14 -3.23
C SER A 249 33.53 -6.62 -3.38
N SER A 250 34.52 -5.85 -2.92
CA SER A 250 34.51 -4.39 -3.06
C SER A 250 35.36 -3.87 -4.24
N ALA A 251 36.18 -4.73 -4.85
CA ALA A 251 37.14 -4.32 -5.87
C ALA A 251 36.50 -3.84 -7.19
N TYR A 252 35.24 -4.20 -7.44
CA TYR A 252 34.50 -3.80 -8.65
C TYR A 252 33.36 -2.81 -8.34
N LEU A 253 33.14 -2.47 -7.08
CA LEU A 253 32.07 -1.57 -6.65
C LEU A 253 32.60 -0.16 -6.41
N ALA A 254 31.79 0.83 -6.80
CA ALA A 254 31.99 2.23 -6.43
C ALA A 254 30.74 2.77 -5.76
N THR A 255 30.94 3.61 -4.75
CA THR A 255 29.85 4.35 -4.13
C THR A 255 29.43 5.48 -5.04
N PHE A 256 28.17 5.49 -5.45
CA PHE A 256 27.56 6.62 -6.12
C PHE A 256 26.80 7.45 -5.10
N SER A 257 27.23 8.69 -4.92
CA SER A 257 26.66 9.64 -3.98
C SER A 257 25.81 10.66 -4.72
N ARG A 258 24.58 10.81 -4.25
CA ARG A 258 23.64 11.85 -4.67
C ARG A 258 23.52 12.84 -3.54
N THR A 259 23.91 14.07 -3.76
CA THR A 259 23.90 15.11 -2.74
C THR A 259 23.03 16.26 -3.19
N TRP A 260 22.03 16.61 -2.42
CA TRP A 260 21.23 17.82 -2.57
C TRP A 260 21.73 18.86 -1.59
N MET A 261 21.84 20.08 -2.05
CA MET A 261 22.25 21.25 -1.26
C MET A 261 21.28 22.40 -1.50
N ARG A 262 20.87 23.06 -0.43
CA ARG A 262 20.04 24.27 -0.55
C ARG A 262 20.89 25.47 -0.95
N PRO A 263 20.32 26.49 -1.62
CA PRO A 263 21.07 27.66 -2.10
C PRO A 263 21.87 28.37 -1.00
N TRP A 264 21.38 28.39 0.23
CA TRP A 264 22.08 29.02 1.35
C TRP A 264 23.35 28.27 1.78
N VAL A 265 23.54 27.00 1.39
CA VAL A 265 24.78 26.25 1.67
C VAL A 265 25.97 26.85 0.92
N PHE A 266 25.74 27.51 -0.20
CA PHE A 266 26.80 28.19 -0.93
C PHE A 266 27.40 29.37 -0.15
N GLU A 267 26.75 29.85 0.94
CA GLU A 267 27.37 30.82 1.86
C GLU A 267 28.61 30.27 2.60
N GLU A 268 28.81 28.94 2.62
CA GLU A 268 30.02 28.30 3.17
C GLU A 268 31.26 28.53 2.27
N LEU A 269 31.05 28.94 1.03
CA LEU A 269 32.14 29.29 0.13
C LEU A 269 32.67 30.71 0.44
N PRO A 270 33.95 30.95 0.19
CA PRO A 270 34.50 32.33 0.24
C PRO A 270 33.75 33.27 -0.71
N ASP A 271 33.63 34.53 -0.32
CA ASP A 271 33.06 35.55 -1.21
C ASP A 271 33.92 35.69 -2.49
N GLY A 272 33.28 35.57 -3.65
CA GLY A 272 33.97 35.60 -4.94
C GLY A 272 33.07 35.14 -6.09
N GLU A 273 33.62 35.17 -7.28
CA GLU A 273 32.93 34.85 -8.56
C GLU A 273 32.34 33.43 -8.54
N ASP A 274 33.02 32.45 -7.95
CA ASP A 274 32.55 31.06 -7.87
C ASP A 274 31.24 30.90 -7.07
N LYS A 275 31.14 31.63 -5.95
CA LYS A 275 29.95 31.62 -5.11
C LYS A 275 28.76 32.22 -5.84
N ASP A 276 28.95 33.33 -6.49
CA ASP A 276 27.89 34.03 -7.23
C ASP A 276 27.45 33.22 -8.45
N ALA A 277 28.39 32.62 -9.19
CA ALA A 277 28.12 31.76 -10.33
C ALA A 277 27.32 30.50 -9.92
N LEU A 278 27.66 29.87 -8.80
CA LEU A 278 26.90 28.70 -8.30
C LEU A 278 25.49 29.06 -7.82
N LYS A 279 25.30 30.25 -7.22
CA LYS A 279 23.97 30.73 -6.85
C LYS A 279 23.10 31.05 -8.07
N GLU A 280 23.71 31.60 -9.13
CA GLU A 280 23.01 31.85 -10.37
C GLU A 280 22.66 30.56 -11.11
N ALA A 281 23.58 29.58 -11.15
CA ALA A 281 23.34 28.28 -11.78
C ALA A 281 22.32 27.42 -11.07
N PHE A 282 22.18 27.54 -9.73
CA PHE A 282 21.31 26.67 -8.91
C PHE A 282 20.39 27.47 -7.97
N PRO A 283 19.46 28.26 -8.51
CA PRO A 283 18.59 29.15 -7.72
C PRO A 283 17.58 28.36 -6.85
N ARG A 284 17.12 27.18 -7.29
CA ARG A 284 16.20 26.33 -6.51
C ARG A 284 16.94 25.42 -5.52
N GLY A 285 18.18 25.10 -5.78
CA GLY A 285 19.03 24.16 -5.06
C GLY A 285 19.86 23.34 -6.01
N CYS A 286 20.86 22.67 -5.49
CA CYS A 286 21.79 21.92 -6.30
C CYS A 286 21.73 20.44 -5.99
N TYR A 287 21.49 19.62 -7.00
CA TYR A 287 21.76 18.19 -6.99
C TYR A 287 23.11 17.92 -7.63
N VAL A 288 23.96 17.13 -6.96
CA VAL A 288 25.26 16.68 -7.45
C VAL A 288 25.34 15.17 -7.34
N GLY A 289 25.60 14.50 -8.46
CA GLY A 289 25.91 13.09 -8.54
C GLY A 289 27.41 12.86 -8.75
N PHE A 290 28.05 12.06 -7.91
CA PHE A 290 29.47 11.73 -8.06
C PHE A 290 29.78 10.29 -7.65
N ALA A 291 30.77 9.71 -8.32
CA ALA A 291 31.25 8.34 -8.05
C ALA A 291 32.67 8.41 -7.45
N GLY A 292 32.78 8.07 -6.17
CA GLY A 292 34.06 8.24 -5.46
C GLY A 292 34.51 9.70 -5.44
N GLU A 293 35.59 10.01 -6.18
CA GLU A 293 36.13 11.37 -6.34
C GLU A 293 35.77 12.00 -7.68
N THR A 294 34.94 11.31 -8.47
CA THR A 294 34.65 11.73 -9.84
C THR A 294 33.28 12.40 -9.93
N TYR A 295 33.23 13.67 -10.35
CA TYR A 295 32.01 14.35 -10.70
C TYR A 295 31.33 13.64 -11.89
N CYS A 296 30.03 13.42 -11.82
CA CYS A 296 29.23 12.76 -12.86
C CYS A 296 28.16 13.68 -13.44
N GLU A 297 27.37 14.34 -12.61
CA GLU A 297 26.24 15.18 -13.03
C GLU A 297 25.87 16.23 -11.98
N SER A 298 25.24 17.31 -12.40
CA SER A 298 24.56 18.28 -11.51
C SER A 298 23.30 18.84 -12.17
N ARG A 299 22.34 19.26 -11.36
CA ARG A 299 21.07 19.83 -11.82
C ARG A 299 20.57 20.87 -10.83
N ASP A 300 19.84 21.88 -11.34
CA ASP A 300 19.07 22.83 -10.51
C ASP A 300 17.79 22.11 -10.01
N GLU A 301 17.89 21.52 -8.85
CA GLU A 301 16.86 20.62 -8.29
C GLU A 301 16.69 20.87 -6.80
N SER A 302 15.47 21.18 -6.39
CA SER A 302 15.16 21.35 -4.97
C SER A 302 15.08 20.01 -4.25
N MET A 303 15.69 19.93 -3.08
CA MET A 303 15.60 18.77 -2.19
C MET A 303 14.14 18.41 -1.85
N ASP A 304 13.29 19.43 -1.64
CA ASP A 304 11.89 19.25 -1.22
C ASP A 304 11.01 18.65 -2.33
N ASP A 305 11.44 18.72 -3.58
CA ASP A 305 10.69 18.16 -4.72
C ASP A 305 10.92 16.66 -4.91
N HIS A 306 11.98 16.11 -4.32
CA HIS A 306 12.40 14.73 -4.55
C HIS A 306 12.55 13.88 -3.30
N LEU A 307 12.80 14.49 -2.14
CA LEU A 307 13.06 13.76 -0.90
C LEU A 307 11.93 13.95 0.10
N ALA A 308 11.46 12.84 0.66
CA ALA A 308 10.58 12.85 1.83
C ALA A 308 11.17 11.96 2.93
N LEU A 309 10.89 12.32 4.18
CA LEU A 309 11.42 11.66 5.39
C LEU A 309 10.29 11.37 6.36
N CYS A 310 10.27 10.15 6.89
CA CYS A 310 9.42 9.77 8.01
C CYS A 310 10.25 9.15 9.12
N HIS A 311 10.05 9.59 10.34
CA HIS A 311 10.62 8.99 11.54
C HIS A 311 9.65 8.03 12.21
N ALA A 312 10.18 6.97 12.82
CA ALA A 312 9.39 5.98 13.54
C ALA A 312 8.79 6.55 14.83
N LEU A 313 9.57 7.34 15.55
CA LEU A 313 9.19 7.94 16.83
C LEU A 313 9.55 9.43 16.85
N PRO A 314 8.82 10.25 17.62
CA PRO A 314 9.21 11.62 17.87
C PRO A 314 10.52 11.68 18.65
N GLY A 315 11.31 12.72 18.44
CA GLY A 315 12.59 12.93 19.12
C GLY A 315 13.34 14.12 18.56
N ASP A 316 14.51 14.39 19.11
CA ASP A 316 15.37 15.51 18.75
C ASP A 316 16.37 15.10 17.66
N GLY A 317 16.55 15.96 16.66
CA GLY A 317 17.52 15.75 15.58
C GLY A 317 17.18 14.59 14.62
N MET A 318 18.19 14.17 13.84
CA MET A 318 18.05 13.10 12.85
C MET A 318 18.25 11.68 13.42
N HIS A 319 18.97 11.54 14.51
CA HIS A 319 19.15 10.25 15.17
C HIS A 319 18.02 10.02 16.17
N ARG A 320 16.99 9.29 15.77
CA ARG A 320 15.87 8.92 16.63
C ARG A 320 15.83 7.41 16.83
N PRO A 321 15.29 6.93 17.97
CA PRO A 321 15.19 5.51 18.22
C PRO A 321 14.27 4.84 17.19
N SER A 322 14.63 3.63 16.80
CA SER A 322 13.77 2.76 16.00
C SER A 322 12.73 2.06 16.87
N LEU A 323 11.69 1.49 16.26
CA LEU A 323 10.67 0.73 16.99
C LEU A 323 11.23 -0.54 17.63
N GLY A 324 12.22 -1.18 17.00
CA GLY A 324 12.84 -2.40 17.51
C GLY A 324 13.88 -2.17 18.59
N LYS A 325 14.37 -0.94 18.79
CA LYS A 325 15.48 -0.66 19.71
C LYS A 325 15.20 -1.10 21.15
N SER A 326 14.00 -0.84 21.64
CA SER A 326 13.59 -1.21 22.99
C SER A 326 13.57 -2.73 23.25
N MET A 327 13.45 -3.52 22.19
CA MET A 327 13.36 -4.97 22.29
C MET A 327 14.72 -5.67 22.29
N MET A 328 15.81 -4.99 21.94
CA MET A 328 17.12 -5.64 21.78
C MET A 328 17.59 -6.31 23.05
N SER A 329 17.56 -5.64 24.20
CA SER A 329 17.99 -6.20 25.49
C SER A 329 17.11 -7.38 25.94
N ALA A 330 15.81 -7.33 25.66
CA ALA A 330 14.91 -8.45 25.94
C ALA A 330 15.22 -9.66 25.06
N GLN A 331 15.58 -9.43 23.80
CA GLN A 331 16.04 -10.46 22.88
C GLN A 331 17.34 -11.12 23.31
N GLU A 332 18.32 -10.33 23.75
CA GLU A 332 19.59 -10.85 24.28
C GLU A 332 19.35 -11.72 25.52
N ALA A 333 18.59 -11.22 26.49
CA ALA A 333 18.25 -11.99 27.69
C ALA A 333 17.48 -13.28 27.35
N PHE A 334 16.61 -13.27 26.35
CA PHE A 334 15.92 -14.47 25.90
C PHE A 334 16.85 -15.51 25.30
N ASN A 335 17.76 -15.08 24.44
CA ASN A 335 18.75 -15.96 23.88
C ASN A 335 19.63 -16.61 24.96
N ASP A 336 20.10 -15.81 25.92
CA ASP A 336 20.97 -16.29 27.00
C ASP A 336 20.25 -17.33 27.88
N MET A 337 18.99 -17.07 28.24
CA MET A 337 18.20 -18.03 29.02
C MET A 337 17.92 -19.33 28.24
N MET A 338 17.60 -19.24 26.95
CA MET A 338 17.35 -20.41 26.10
C MET A 338 18.61 -21.24 25.90
N ASN A 339 19.76 -20.58 25.68
CA ASN A 339 21.03 -21.27 25.56
C ASN A 339 21.45 -21.94 26.86
N LEU A 340 21.26 -21.27 28.02
CA LEU A 340 21.50 -21.85 29.34
C LEU A 340 20.60 -23.07 29.60
N ALA A 341 19.32 -23.00 29.19
CA ALA A 341 18.43 -24.15 29.29
C ALA A 341 18.94 -25.34 28.45
N GLN A 342 19.38 -25.07 27.21
CA GLN A 342 19.95 -26.11 26.35
C GLN A 342 21.26 -26.73 26.94
N GLU A 343 22.14 -25.87 27.43
CA GLU A 343 23.36 -26.34 28.11
C GLU A 343 22.99 -27.22 29.31
N THR A 344 22.01 -26.80 30.12
CA THR A 344 21.56 -27.59 31.27
C THR A 344 21.00 -28.94 30.84
N PHE A 345 20.24 -29.01 29.73
CA PHE A 345 19.74 -30.29 29.23
C PHE A 345 20.85 -31.20 28.67
N GLU A 346 21.84 -30.64 28.02
CA GLU A 346 22.93 -31.42 27.43
C GLU A 346 23.96 -31.88 28.46
N TYR A 347 24.40 -30.98 29.32
CA TYR A 347 25.41 -31.30 30.37
C TYR A 347 24.78 -31.79 31.67
N GLY A 348 23.46 -31.68 31.79
CA GLY A 348 22.72 -32.18 32.95
C GLY A 348 22.53 -33.70 32.98
N VAL A 349 23.13 -34.42 32.05
CA VAL A 349 23.13 -35.88 32.11
C VAL A 349 23.82 -36.31 33.42
N PRO A 350 23.12 -37.08 34.28
CA PRO A 350 23.70 -37.45 35.57
C PRO A 350 24.99 -38.15 35.45
N SER A 351 26.00 -37.64 36.14
CA SER A 351 27.27 -38.36 36.31
C SER A 351 27.06 -39.51 37.28
N THR A 352 27.54 -40.70 36.92
CA THR A 352 27.50 -41.84 37.81
C THR A 352 28.91 -42.01 38.40
N TRP A 353 29.02 -41.82 39.71
CA TRP A 353 30.23 -42.05 40.45
C TRP A 353 30.27 -43.54 40.78
N VAL A 354 31.44 -44.15 40.48
CA VAL A 354 31.62 -45.55 40.63
C VAL A 354 32.78 -45.81 41.59
N ASP A 355 32.60 -46.74 42.52
CA ASP A 355 33.65 -47.16 43.44
C ASP A 355 34.72 -47.98 42.64
N GLN A 356 35.91 -47.40 42.52
CA GLN A 356 37.04 -47.99 41.75
C GLN A 356 37.54 -49.31 42.33
N ASP A 357 37.36 -49.51 43.65
CA ASP A 357 37.81 -50.74 44.30
C ASP A 357 36.82 -51.89 44.12
N ALA A 358 35.56 -51.57 43.72
CA ALA A 358 34.50 -52.58 43.57
C ALA A 358 34.19 -52.91 42.10
N ILE A 359 34.57 -52.11 41.17
CA ILE A 359 34.14 -52.21 39.77
C ILE A 359 35.37 -52.00 38.85
N ASP A 360 35.53 -52.90 37.88
CA ASP A 360 36.54 -52.76 36.81
C ASP A 360 36.11 -51.65 35.83
N ILE A 361 36.77 -50.51 35.91
CA ILE A 361 36.47 -49.33 35.08
C ILE A 361 36.84 -49.60 33.62
N ASP A 362 37.88 -50.39 33.35
CA ASP A 362 38.29 -50.67 31.97
C ASP A 362 37.24 -51.51 31.25
N ALA A 363 36.57 -52.42 31.96
CA ALA A 363 35.43 -53.18 31.42
C ALA A 363 34.20 -52.35 31.10
N ILE A 364 33.99 -51.20 31.79
CA ILE A 364 32.89 -50.28 31.53
C ILE A 364 33.22 -49.39 30.33
N THR A 365 34.44 -48.87 30.25
CA THR A 365 34.86 -47.96 29.18
C THR A 365 35.01 -48.64 27.82
N GLU A 366 35.30 -49.96 27.80
CA GLU A 366 35.37 -50.76 26.56
C GLU A 366 33.97 -51.11 25.98
N GLN A 367 32.89 -50.95 26.72
CA GLN A 367 31.54 -51.32 26.29
C GLN A 367 30.81 -50.11 25.67
N GLU A 368 30.23 -50.30 24.48
CA GLU A 368 29.32 -49.34 23.90
C GLU A 368 28.09 -49.14 24.81
N SER A 369 27.83 -47.92 25.20
CA SER A 369 26.62 -47.55 25.99
C SER A 369 25.35 -47.92 25.23
N LYS A 370 24.58 -48.89 25.72
CA LYS A 370 23.29 -49.33 25.15
C LYS A 370 22.19 -49.21 26.19
N PRO A 371 20.96 -48.82 25.80
CA PRO A 371 19.83 -48.83 26.71
C PRO A 371 19.61 -50.26 27.31
N LYS A 372 19.41 -50.34 28.63
CA LYS A 372 19.23 -51.62 29.37
C LYS A 372 20.47 -52.55 29.37
N MET A 373 21.64 -52.00 29.42
CA MET A 373 22.87 -52.77 29.55
C MET A 373 22.94 -53.40 30.96
N TYR A 374 23.34 -54.68 31.02
CA TYR A 374 23.61 -55.39 32.28
C TYR A 374 25.13 -55.37 32.47
N LEU A 375 25.54 -54.64 33.52
CA LEU A 375 26.98 -54.59 33.91
C LEU A 375 27.19 -55.67 35.00
N PRO A 376 28.13 -56.63 34.83
CA PRO A 376 28.51 -57.53 35.90
C PRO A 376 29.25 -56.73 36.98
N PHE A 377 28.96 -57.05 38.23
CA PHE A 377 29.69 -56.45 39.35
C PHE A 377 29.94 -57.48 40.41
N GLU A 378 31.17 -57.50 40.97
CA GLU A 378 31.51 -58.40 42.06
C GLU A 378 31.13 -57.81 43.42
N ARG A 379 30.34 -58.58 44.18
CA ARG A 379 29.89 -58.17 45.50
C ARG A 379 30.99 -58.31 46.53
N GLN A 380 31.54 -57.20 47.03
CA GLN A 380 32.43 -57.17 48.18
C GLN A 380 31.69 -56.86 49.46
N ASN A 381 31.93 -57.64 50.54
CA ASN A 381 31.52 -57.37 51.95
C ASN A 381 30.02 -57.15 52.18
N ASP A 382 29.13 -57.93 51.61
CA ASP A 382 27.68 -57.82 51.83
C ASP A 382 27.01 -56.41 51.59
N ALA A 383 27.76 -55.48 51.03
CA ALA A 383 27.25 -54.16 50.68
C ALA A 383 26.25 -54.26 49.51
N SER A 384 25.18 -53.47 49.53
CA SER A 384 24.25 -53.41 48.41
C SER A 384 24.91 -52.77 47.17
N ALA A 385 24.54 -53.19 45.97
CA ALA A 385 25.04 -52.57 44.73
C ALA A 385 24.85 -51.05 44.70
N GLU A 386 23.79 -50.55 45.32
CA GLU A 386 23.47 -49.13 45.46
C GLU A 386 24.52 -48.31 46.23
N SER A 387 25.32 -48.97 47.15
CA SER A 387 26.40 -48.30 47.90
C SER A 387 27.64 -48.04 47.11
N HIS A 388 27.80 -48.69 45.95
CA HIS A 388 29.00 -48.57 45.08
C HIS A 388 28.74 -47.66 43.84
N PHE A 389 27.50 -47.22 43.66
CA PHE A 389 27.09 -46.30 42.60
C PHE A 389 26.41 -45.08 43.22
N PHE A 390 26.90 -43.94 42.94
CA PHE A 390 26.24 -42.68 43.29
C PHE A 390 25.93 -41.94 41.99
N GLN A 391 24.64 -41.81 41.69
CA GLN A 391 24.24 -41.03 40.55
C GLN A 391 23.78 -39.65 41.04
N GLU A 392 24.43 -38.65 40.51
CA GLU A 392 23.97 -37.28 40.73
C GLU A 392 22.59 -37.12 40.14
N ALA A 393 21.80 -36.24 40.77
CA ALA A 393 20.51 -35.86 40.19
C ALA A 393 20.76 -35.13 38.85
N ALA A 394 19.95 -35.46 37.87
CA ALA A 394 19.98 -34.73 36.60
C ALA A 394 19.83 -33.24 36.86
N ALA A 395 20.69 -32.41 36.27
CA ALA A 395 20.49 -30.98 36.31
C ALA A 395 19.31 -30.63 35.43
N GLU A 396 18.31 -30.03 36.01
CA GLU A 396 17.11 -29.56 35.30
C GLU A 396 17.12 -28.03 35.27
N PRO A 397 16.64 -27.42 34.17
CA PRO A 397 16.43 -25.97 34.15
C PRO A 397 15.55 -25.55 35.33
N SER A 398 15.94 -24.50 36.01
CA SER A 398 15.17 -24.02 37.18
C SER A 398 13.71 -23.73 36.80
N PRO A 399 12.73 -24.31 37.52
CA PRO A 399 11.30 -23.97 37.29
C PRO A 399 11.01 -22.47 37.34
N SER A 400 11.75 -21.73 38.20
CA SER A 400 11.63 -20.27 38.28
C SER A 400 12.14 -19.56 37.03
N MET A 401 13.16 -20.07 36.36
CA MET A 401 13.63 -19.55 35.08
C MET A 401 12.58 -19.77 33.98
N MET A 402 11.98 -20.95 33.92
CA MET A 402 10.94 -21.27 32.94
C MET A 402 9.69 -20.39 33.17
N SER A 403 9.27 -20.22 34.44
CA SER A 403 8.17 -19.34 34.79
C SER A 403 8.49 -17.87 34.44
N PHE A 404 9.70 -17.40 34.71
CA PHE A 404 10.12 -16.05 34.33
C PHE A 404 10.04 -15.84 32.81
N MET A 405 10.47 -16.81 32.00
CA MET A 405 10.39 -16.71 30.54
C MET A 405 8.93 -16.64 30.05
N GLN A 406 8.02 -17.41 30.65
CA GLN A 406 6.62 -17.44 30.24
C GLN A 406 5.83 -16.25 30.78
N ASP A 407 5.97 -15.95 32.06
CA ASP A 407 5.08 -15.04 32.79
C ASP A 407 5.57 -13.58 32.76
N VAL A 408 6.88 -13.35 32.59
CA VAL A 408 7.49 -12.03 32.65
C VAL A 408 8.00 -11.57 31.29
N GLN A 409 8.82 -12.38 30.65
CA GLN A 409 9.52 -11.95 29.44
C GLN A 409 8.61 -11.82 28.23
N GLY A 410 7.66 -12.74 28.05
CA GLY A 410 6.66 -12.65 26.99
C GLY A 410 5.83 -11.36 27.08
N PRO A 411 5.15 -11.09 28.22
CA PRO A 411 4.44 -9.84 28.46
C PRO A 411 5.33 -8.58 28.36
N LEU A 412 6.60 -8.66 28.82
CA LEU A 412 7.55 -7.55 28.71
C LEU A 412 7.84 -7.20 27.23
N CYS A 413 8.10 -8.19 26.40
CA CYS A 413 8.31 -7.98 24.96
C CYS A 413 7.08 -7.32 24.31
N GLN A 414 5.87 -7.76 24.66
CA GLN A 414 4.63 -7.17 24.18
C GLN A 414 4.48 -5.71 24.62
N PHE A 415 4.80 -5.43 25.87
CA PHE A 415 4.77 -4.06 26.41
C PHE A 415 5.80 -3.15 25.72
N LEU A 416 7.05 -3.62 25.56
CA LEU A 416 8.14 -2.84 24.93
C LEU A 416 7.86 -2.53 23.46
N THR A 417 7.18 -3.41 22.76
CA THR A 417 6.85 -3.23 21.32
C THR A 417 5.49 -2.58 21.10
N GLY A 418 4.66 -2.45 22.13
CA GLY A 418 3.26 -2.04 22.02
C GLY A 418 2.37 -3.06 21.29
N GLN A 419 2.90 -4.25 20.99
CA GLN A 419 2.19 -5.30 20.26
C GLN A 419 1.47 -6.23 21.24
N GLN A 420 0.26 -5.89 21.60
CA GLN A 420 -0.55 -6.70 22.49
C GLN A 420 -1.15 -7.92 21.76
N PRO A 421 -1.40 -9.05 22.47
CA PRO A 421 -1.99 -10.26 21.88
C PRO A 421 -3.32 -10.02 21.16
N SER A 422 -4.09 -9.04 21.62
CA SER A 422 -5.36 -8.63 21.01
C SER A 422 -5.22 -8.15 19.55
N LEU A 423 -4.03 -7.69 19.11
CA LEU A 423 -3.77 -7.32 17.73
C LEU A 423 -3.72 -8.54 16.79
N PHE A 424 -3.37 -9.70 17.31
CA PHE A 424 -3.11 -10.91 16.51
C PHE A 424 -4.21 -11.97 16.65
N GLY A 425 -5.34 -11.65 17.27
CA GLY A 425 -6.43 -12.60 17.44
C GLY A 425 -6.11 -13.73 18.42
N ALA A 426 -5.24 -13.46 19.42
CA ALA A 426 -4.97 -14.44 20.49
C ALA A 426 -6.26 -14.89 21.15
N GLU A 427 -6.28 -16.14 21.63
CA GLU A 427 -7.44 -16.78 22.23
C GLU A 427 -8.09 -15.87 23.26
N MET A 428 -9.39 -15.66 23.08
CA MET A 428 -10.21 -14.94 24.05
C MET A 428 -10.30 -15.80 25.30
N ASP A 429 -9.86 -15.25 26.42
CA ASP A 429 -10.16 -15.86 27.71
C ASP A 429 -11.68 -16.06 27.79
N ALA A 430 -12.12 -17.23 28.18
CA ALA A 430 -13.54 -17.61 28.21
C ALA A 430 -14.43 -16.61 29.01
N GLN A 431 -13.81 -15.72 29.77
CA GLN A 431 -14.44 -14.66 30.55
C GLN A 431 -14.53 -13.29 29.82
N GLN A 432 -13.85 -13.11 28.69
CA GLN A 432 -13.91 -11.84 27.95
C GLN A 432 -15.12 -11.81 27.02
N THR A 433 -15.88 -10.73 27.11
CA THR A 433 -16.96 -10.46 26.16
C THR A 433 -16.39 -9.98 24.81
N ALA A 434 -17.10 -10.26 23.71
CA ALA A 434 -16.73 -9.75 22.39
C ALA A 434 -16.52 -8.22 22.37
N SER A 435 -17.27 -7.49 23.19
CA SER A 435 -17.11 -6.04 23.38
C SER A 435 -15.80 -5.69 24.08
N GLY A 436 -15.42 -6.43 25.14
CA GLY A 436 -14.14 -6.21 25.84
C GLY A 436 -12.94 -6.47 24.94
N TYR A 437 -13.00 -7.51 24.13
CA TYR A 437 -11.96 -7.82 23.14
C TYR A 437 -11.83 -6.73 22.06
N SER A 438 -12.96 -6.25 21.54
CA SER A 438 -12.93 -5.15 20.55
C SER A 438 -12.36 -3.85 21.13
N MET A 439 -12.65 -3.55 22.41
CA MET A 439 -12.08 -2.38 23.09
C MET A 439 -10.57 -2.54 23.31
N ALA A 440 -10.11 -3.71 23.76
CA ALA A 440 -8.67 -3.98 23.93
C ALA A 440 -7.91 -3.91 22.61
N ARG A 441 -8.51 -4.42 21.54
CA ARG A 441 -7.96 -4.33 20.20
C ARG A 441 -7.89 -2.89 19.70
N ASN A 442 -8.95 -2.12 19.87
CA ASN A 442 -8.98 -0.70 19.46
C ASN A 442 -7.94 0.13 20.23
N GLN A 443 -7.73 -0.17 21.51
CA GLN A 443 -6.68 0.47 22.31
C GLN A 443 -5.28 0.11 21.78
N ALA A 444 -5.04 -1.15 21.46
CA ALA A 444 -3.78 -1.60 20.88
C ALA A 444 -3.56 -1.00 19.48
N MET A 445 -4.61 -0.88 18.67
CA MET A 445 -4.56 -0.19 17.37
C MET A 445 -4.26 1.31 17.52
N GLY A 446 -4.72 1.94 18.61
CA GLY A 446 -4.41 3.34 18.93
C GLY A 446 -2.92 3.59 19.11
N VAL A 447 -2.17 2.65 19.68
CA VAL A 447 -0.70 2.73 19.77
C VAL A 447 -0.05 2.73 18.38
N MET A 448 -0.56 1.90 17.48
CA MET A 448 -0.10 1.87 16.08
C MET A 448 -0.41 3.17 15.33
N GLY A 449 -1.47 3.88 15.73
CA GLY A 449 -1.85 5.18 15.18
C GLY A 449 -0.76 6.24 15.30
N LEU A 450 0.07 6.19 16.36
CA LEU A 450 1.21 7.09 16.53
C LEU A 450 2.24 6.98 15.40
N ASN A 451 2.39 5.80 14.81
CA ASN A 451 3.29 5.58 13.68
C ASN A 451 2.59 5.75 12.33
N TRP A 452 1.26 5.54 12.32
CA TRP A 452 0.46 5.59 11.11
C TRP A 452 0.27 7.01 10.58
N LEU A 453 -0.09 7.95 11.44
CA LEU A 453 -0.34 9.33 11.02
C LEU A 453 0.87 10.01 10.35
N PRO A 454 2.09 9.99 10.94
CA PRO A 454 3.27 10.53 10.26
C PRO A 454 3.56 9.82 8.92
N TYR A 455 3.31 8.51 8.86
CA TYR A 455 3.53 7.74 7.64
C TYR A 455 2.54 8.11 6.51
N VAL A 456 1.28 8.32 6.84
CA VAL A 456 0.26 8.73 5.86
C VAL A 456 0.55 10.14 5.31
N GLN A 457 0.98 11.06 6.17
CA GLN A 457 1.42 12.39 5.74
C GLN A 457 2.67 12.32 4.86
N PHE A 458 3.65 11.51 5.26
CA PHE A 458 4.83 11.23 4.45
C PHE A 458 4.45 10.67 3.08
N TRP A 459 3.55 9.66 3.03
CA TRP A 459 3.11 9.05 1.77
C TRP A 459 2.40 10.06 0.86
N SER A 460 1.58 10.93 1.43
CA SER A 460 0.93 12.02 0.71
C SER A 460 1.96 12.94 0.05
N THR A 461 3.05 13.27 0.77
CA THR A 461 4.16 14.06 0.21
C THR A 461 4.87 13.31 -0.91
N VAL A 462 5.15 12.02 -0.75
CA VAL A 462 5.82 11.17 -1.75
C VAL A 462 5.02 11.10 -3.05
N ILE A 463 3.72 10.87 -2.95
CA ILE A 463 2.85 10.85 -4.14
C ILE A 463 2.80 12.23 -4.82
N GLY A 464 2.74 13.31 -4.04
CA GLY A 464 2.80 14.68 -4.56
C GLY A 464 4.09 14.96 -5.34
N GLN A 465 5.24 14.53 -4.80
CA GLN A 465 6.54 14.61 -5.47
C GLN A 465 6.57 13.77 -6.76
N ALA A 466 6.03 12.55 -6.73
CA ALA A 466 5.99 11.69 -7.91
C ALA A 466 5.13 12.26 -9.04
N VAL A 467 3.98 12.85 -8.71
CA VAL A 467 3.11 13.52 -9.68
C VAL A 467 3.79 14.77 -10.26
N ARG A 468 4.49 15.54 -9.44
CA ARG A 468 5.26 16.70 -9.89
C ARG A 468 6.39 16.29 -10.84
N ALA A 469 7.16 15.28 -10.46
CA ALA A 469 8.24 14.74 -11.30
C ALA A 469 7.71 14.24 -12.66
N ALA A 470 6.50 13.62 -12.68
CA ALA A 470 5.84 13.24 -13.91
C ALA A 470 5.46 14.45 -14.78
N ALA A 471 4.92 15.49 -14.16
CA ALA A 471 4.50 16.72 -14.86
C ALA A 471 5.69 17.52 -15.41
N GLU A 472 6.86 17.48 -14.79
CA GLU A 472 8.06 18.15 -15.28
C GLU A 472 8.61 17.54 -16.56
N VAL A 473 8.56 16.22 -16.68
CA VAL A 473 9.18 15.49 -17.79
C VAL A 473 8.21 15.26 -18.96
N ARG A 474 6.91 15.11 -18.69
CA ARG A 474 5.92 14.75 -19.70
C ARG A 474 5.10 15.95 -20.16
N THR A 475 4.78 15.97 -21.46
CA THR A 475 3.97 17.01 -22.11
C THR A 475 2.82 16.39 -22.88
N GLY A 476 1.72 17.15 -23.05
CA GLY A 476 0.55 16.72 -23.80
C GLY A 476 -0.26 15.63 -23.11
N THR A 477 -0.97 14.81 -23.88
CA THR A 477 -1.90 13.80 -23.37
C THR A 477 -1.29 12.42 -23.41
N LEU A 478 -1.33 11.69 -22.27
CA LEU A 478 -0.91 10.29 -22.15
C LEU A 478 -2.11 9.40 -21.79
N SER A 479 -2.29 8.31 -22.54
CA SER A 479 -3.26 7.27 -22.19
C SER A 479 -2.57 6.05 -21.60
N ALA A 480 -3.00 5.61 -20.42
CA ALA A 480 -2.46 4.47 -19.73
C ALA A 480 -3.54 3.55 -19.21
N LEU A 481 -3.28 2.23 -19.21
CA LEU A 481 -4.13 1.24 -18.58
C LEU A 481 -3.84 1.20 -17.08
N VAL A 482 -4.84 1.41 -16.26
CA VAL A 482 -4.74 1.33 -14.79
C VAL A 482 -5.78 0.33 -14.24
N PRO A 483 -5.57 -0.22 -13.02
CA PRO A 483 -6.61 -1.02 -12.38
C PRO A 483 -7.89 -0.21 -12.22
N SER A 484 -9.04 -0.80 -12.57
CA SER A 484 -10.34 -0.13 -12.41
C SER A 484 -10.64 0.07 -10.92
N SER A 485 -11.12 1.25 -10.56
CA SER A 485 -11.53 1.56 -9.17
C SER A 485 -12.81 0.84 -8.76
N GLY A 486 -13.64 0.45 -9.73
CA GLY A 486 -14.95 -0.19 -9.49
C GLY A 486 -14.98 -1.70 -9.69
N LYS A 487 -14.02 -2.28 -10.43
CA LYS A 487 -14.04 -3.70 -10.79
C LYS A 487 -12.67 -4.33 -10.53
N ARG A 488 -12.60 -5.20 -9.52
CA ARG A 488 -11.38 -5.93 -9.17
C ARG A 488 -10.93 -6.82 -10.32
N GLY A 489 -9.65 -6.77 -10.67
CA GLY A 489 -9.08 -7.58 -11.77
C GLY A 489 -9.29 -7.01 -13.17
N GLN A 490 -10.06 -5.92 -13.33
CA GLN A 490 -10.22 -5.23 -14.61
C GLN A 490 -9.31 -4.00 -14.70
N THR A 491 -8.93 -3.66 -15.92
CA THR A 491 -8.17 -2.45 -16.23
C THR A 491 -9.04 -1.49 -17.02
N GLU A 492 -8.91 -0.20 -16.74
CA GLU A 492 -9.52 0.88 -17.51
C GLU A 492 -8.45 1.75 -18.14
N THR A 493 -8.76 2.36 -19.27
CA THR A 493 -7.87 3.32 -19.91
C THR A 493 -8.13 4.70 -19.32
N VAL A 494 -7.10 5.28 -18.72
CA VAL A 494 -7.14 6.64 -18.19
C VAL A 494 -6.32 7.53 -19.11
N SER A 495 -6.90 8.62 -19.57
CA SER A 495 -6.23 9.67 -20.32
C SER A 495 -5.89 10.83 -19.38
N VAL A 496 -4.65 11.25 -19.37
CA VAL A 496 -4.10 12.32 -18.53
C VAL A 496 -3.63 13.46 -19.42
N ASP A 497 -4.04 14.67 -19.07
CA ASP A 497 -3.55 15.91 -19.66
C ASP A 497 -2.51 16.56 -18.74
N PHE A 498 -1.23 16.45 -19.12
CA PHE A 498 -0.11 17.02 -18.35
C PHE A 498 -0.02 18.54 -18.44
N ASP A 499 -0.58 19.14 -19.49
CA ASP A 499 -0.56 20.60 -19.64
C ASP A 499 -1.56 21.24 -18.66
N ALA A 500 -2.76 20.65 -18.53
CA ALA A 500 -3.73 21.05 -17.49
C ALA A 500 -3.18 20.85 -16.07
N LEU A 501 -2.38 19.80 -15.84
CA LEU A 501 -1.74 19.55 -14.54
C LEU A 501 -0.69 20.62 -14.18
N ARG A 502 0.01 21.20 -15.17
CA ARG A 502 1.00 22.27 -14.93
C ARG A 502 0.40 23.65 -14.77
N GLU A 503 -0.72 23.94 -15.44
CA GLU A 503 -1.37 25.25 -15.43
C GLU A 503 -2.03 25.56 -14.07
N GLY A 504 -2.48 24.53 -13.36
CA GLY A 504 -3.13 24.67 -12.05
C GLY A 504 -2.26 24.16 -10.89
N LYS A 505 -2.77 24.41 -9.68
CA LYS A 505 -2.13 23.95 -8.44
C LYS A 505 -3.00 22.92 -7.74
N ALA A 506 -2.39 21.80 -7.38
CA ALA A 506 -3.05 20.76 -6.60
C ALA A 506 -2.34 20.57 -5.25
N ARG A 507 -3.13 20.51 -4.19
CA ARG A 507 -2.68 20.19 -2.84
C ARG A 507 -2.96 18.73 -2.54
N TRP A 508 -2.02 18.05 -1.91
CA TRP A 508 -2.17 16.66 -1.52
C TRP A 508 -2.63 16.55 -0.07
N THR A 509 -3.71 15.83 0.14
CA THR A 509 -4.27 15.54 1.46
C THR A 509 -4.38 14.02 1.65
N PRO A 510 -4.07 13.51 2.86
CA PRO A 510 -4.34 12.11 3.15
C PRO A 510 -5.86 11.86 3.16
N GLU A 511 -6.30 10.82 2.47
CA GLU A 511 -7.71 10.37 2.47
C GLU A 511 -8.07 9.51 3.70
N THR A 512 -7.06 9.03 4.42
CA THR A 512 -7.22 8.18 5.59
C THR A 512 -7.43 9.02 6.84
N ASP A 513 -8.39 8.60 7.66
CA ASP A 513 -8.60 9.16 9.00
C ASP A 513 -7.31 9.16 9.82
N GLU A 514 -7.22 10.07 10.79
CA GLU A 514 -6.10 10.17 11.75
C GLU A 514 -5.89 8.88 12.53
N ASN A 515 -6.93 8.05 12.65
CA ASN A 515 -6.89 6.76 13.31
C ASN A 515 -6.34 5.68 12.37
N PHE A 516 -5.70 4.68 12.97
CA PHE A 516 -5.29 3.49 12.22
C PHE A 516 -6.52 2.86 11.55
N PRO A 517 -6.48 2.59 10.24
CA PRO A 517 -7.66 2.13 9.50
C PRO A 517 -8.18 0.79 10.01
N ASP A 518 -9.50 0.64 9.99
CA ASP A 518 -10.15 -0.62 10.32
C ASP A 518 -9.61 -1.78 9.47
N SER A 519 -9.43 -2.92 10.09
CA SER A 519 -9.12 -4.15 9.35
C SER A 519 -10.28 -4.54 8.43
N TYR A 520 -9.99 -5.37 7.43
CA TYR A 520 -11.01 -5.90 6.53
C TYR A 520 -12.20 -6.52 7.30
N ALA A 521 -11.93 -7.32 8.34
CA ALA A 521 -12.95 -7.93 9.17
C ALA A 521 -13.82 -6.90 9.91
N GLU A 522 -13.23 -5.82 10.40
CA GLU A 522 -13.96 -4.73 11.05
C GLU A 522 -14.84 -3.96 10.07
N LYS A 523 -14.34 -3.68 8.87
CA LYS A 523 -15.14 -3.04 7.81
C LYS A 523 -16.34 -3.90 7.45
N VAL A 524 -16.15 -5.23 7.31
CA VAL A 524 -17.24 -6.18 7.07
C VAL A 524 -18.24 -6.19 8.24
N ASN A 525 -17.76 -6.19 9.49
CA ASN A 525 -18.61 -6.16 10.67
C ASN A 525 -19.40 -4.85 10.79
N LYS A 526 -18.75 -3.71 10.54
CA LYS A 526 -19.42 -2.38 10.49
C LYS A 526 -20.48 -2.33 9.40
N PHE A 527 -20.15 -2.83 8.21
CA PHE A 527 -21.10 -2.92 7.11
C PHE A 527 -22.28 -3.85 7.44
N SER A 528 -22.01 -5.03 8.00
CA SER A 528 -23.07 -5.95 8.43
C SER A 528 -23.96 -5.34 9.50
N SER A 529 -23.38 -4.64 10.47
CA SER A 529 -24.14 -3.92 11.51
C SER A 529 -24.99 -2.78 10.91
N PHE A 530 -24.44 -2.03 9.94
CA PHE A 530 -25.19 -1.03 9.21
C PHE A 530 -26.39 -1.63 8.47
N VAL A 531 -26.17 -2.73 7.75
CA VAL A 531 -27.27 -3.43 7.04
C VAL A 531 -28.33 -3.94 8.02
N GLN A 532 -27.93 -4.50 9.18
CA GLN A 532 -28.87 -4.96 10.19
C GLN A 532 -29.69 -3.83 10.81
N GLN A 533 -29.07 -2.69 11.10
CA GLN A 533 -29.74 -1.56 11.77
C GLN A 533 -30.58 -0.72 10.81
N PHE A 534 -30.08 -0.50 9.60
CA PHE A 534 -30.69 0.45 8.66
C PHE A 534 -31.33 -0.22 7.44
N GLY A 535 -30.97 -1.48 7.12
CA GLY A 535 -31.44 -2.18 5.91
C GLY A 535 -32.96 -2.37 5.85
N ALA A 536 -33.64 -2.41 7.02
CA ALA A 536 -35.09 -2.48 7.09
C ALA A 536 -35.80 -1.11 6.89
N SER A 537 -35.08 0.01 7.00
CA SER A 537 -35.63 1.35 6.81
C SER A 537 -35.67 1.72 5.32
N SER A 538 -36.64 2.54 4.90
CA SER A 538 -36.74 3.02 3.51
C SER A 538 -35.50 3.83 3.09
N ALA A 539 -34.94 4.60 4.00
CA ALA A 539 -33.71 5.36 3.76
C ALA A 539 -32.49 4.44 3.61
N GLY A 540 -32.36 3.41 4.44
CA GLY A 540 -31.30 2.43 4.35
C GLY A 540 -31.37 1.59 3.08
N GLN A 541 -32.59 1.20 2.65
CA GLN A 541 -32.79 0.53 1.37
C GLN A 541 -32.40 1.41 0.18
N ALA A 542 -32.75 2.69 0.21
CA ALA A 542 -32.35 3.63 -0.84
C ALA A 542 -30.81 3.79 -0.93
N ILE A 543 -30.13 3.82 0.21
CA ILE A 543 -28.65 3.85 0.25
C ILE A 543 -28.06 2.55 -0.31
N LEU A 544 -28.58 1.40 0.11
CA LEU A 544 -28.08 0.09 -0.34
C LEU A 544 -28.40 -0.21 -1.81
N GLN A 545 -29.46 0.37 -2.35
CA GLN A 545 -29.84 0.20 -3.75
C GLN A 545 -29.01 1.06 -4.71
N GLN A 546 -28.27 2.03 -4.20
CA GLN A 546 -27.37 2.83 -5.03
C GLN A 546 -26.26 1.95 -5.63
N PRO A 547 -26.03 1.96 -6.97
CA PRO A 547 -25.08 1.06 -7.61
C PRO A 547 -23.65 1.14 -7.08
N ASP A 548 -23.20 2.36 -6.70
CA ASP A 548 -21.88 2.59 -6.10
C ASP A 548 -21.73 1.91 -4.75
N ASN A 549 -22.78 1.96 -3.92
CA ASN A 549 -22.77 1.31 -2.61
C ASN A 549 -22.85 -0.21 -2.75
N GLN A 550 -23.55 -0.72 -3.76
CA GLN A 550 -23.56 -2.15 -4.08
C GLN A 550 -22.19 -2.62 -4.59
N ALA A 551 -21.53 -1.85 -5.46
CA ALA A 551 -20.18 -2.15 -5.91
C ALA A 551 -19.18 -2.11 -4.74
N PHE A 552 -19.29 -1.14 -3.84
CA PHE A 552 -18.51 -1.08 -2.60
C PHE A 552 -18.75 -2.33 -1.73
N ALA A 553 -20.01 -2.68 -1.48
CA ALA A 553 -20.38 -3.85 -0.69
C ALA A 553 -19.87 -5.16 -1.33
N LYS A 554 -19.98 -5.32 -2.64
CA LYS A 554 -19.46 -6.44 -3.40
C LYS A 554 -17.93 -6.58 -3.20
N ASN A 555 -17.19 -5.50 -3.38
CA ASN A 555 -15.74 -5.48 -3.20
C ASN A 555 -15.35 -5.73 -1.74
N LEU A 556 -16.09 -5.16 -0.79
CA LEU A 556 -15.86 -5.33 0.65
C LEU A 556 -16.08 -6.77 1.10
N LEU A 557 -17.11 -7.44 0.55
CA LEU A 557 -17.45 -8.82 0.90
C LEU A 557 -16.65 -9.87 0.10
N GLY A 558 -15.87 -9.45 -0.89
CA GLY A 558 -15.11 -10.35 -1.77
C GLY A 558 -16.00 -11.24 -2.65
N LEU A 559 -17.23 -10.82 -2.93
CA LEU A 559 -18.21 -11.55 -3.75
C LEU A 559 -18.02 -11.16 -5.22
N GLU A 560 -16.96 -11.64 -5.85
CA GLU A 560 -16.60 -11.26 -7.22
C GLU A 560 -17.65 -11.71 -8.26
N ASP A 561 -18.32 -12.83 -8.00
CA ASP A 561 -19.33 -13.39 -8.91
C ASP A 561 -20.74 -12.78 -8.73
N LEU A 562 -20.93 -11.87 -7.76
CA LEU A 562 -22.21 -11.22 -7.55
C LEU A 562 -22.51 -10.25 -8.71
N VAL A 563 -23.55 -10.50 -9.45
CA VAL A 563 -24.03 -9.59 -10.51
C VAL A 563 -24.87 -8.48 -9.85
N ILE A 564 -24.45 -7.24 -10.07
CA ILE A 564 -25.20 -6.06 -9.60
C ILE A 564 -26.23 -5.71 -10.68
N PRO A 565 -27.53 -5.75 -10.39
CA PRO A 565 -28.54 -5.34 -11.35
C PRO A 565 -28.33 -3.89 -11.81
N GLY A 566 -28.28 -3.68 -13.12
CA GLY A 566 -28.13 -2.33 -13.69
C GLY A 566 -26.68 -1.85 -13.86
N ALA A 567 -25.65 -2.64 -13.48
CA ALA A 567 -24.25 -2.25 -13.70
C ALA A 567 -23.94 -2.08 -15.18
N ASP A 568 -24.44 -2.97 -16.04
CA ASP A 568 -24.21 -2.91 -17.49
C ASP A 568 -24.92 -1.70 -18.12
N SER A 569 -26.14 -1.37 -17.67
CA SER A 569 -26.87 -0.16 -18.11
C SER A 569 -26.15 1.11 -17.69
N ARG A 570 -25.57 1.13 -16.50
CA ARG A 570 -24.75 2.25 -16.04
C ARG A 570 -23.52 2.45 -16.91
N ASP A 571 -22.75 1.36 -17.17
CA ASP A 571 -21.56 1.41 -18.01
C ASP A 571 -21.91 1.87 -19.45
N LYS A 572 -23.04 1.38 -20.00
CA LYS A 572 -23.59 1.83 -21.27
C LYS A 572 -23.86 3.34 -21.25
N GLN A 573 -24.56 3.84 -20.23
CA GLN A 573 -24.92 5.26 -20.12
C GLN A 573 -23.69 6.18 -19.99
N LEU A 574 -22.63 5.75 -19.33
CA LEU A 574 -21.38 6.53 -19.26
C LEU A 574 -20.70 6.66 -20.64
N VAL A 575 -20.78 5.62 -21.47
CA VAL A 575 -20.28 5.67 -22.86
C VAL A 575 -21.17 6.61 -23.69
N GLU A 576 -22.50 6.48 -23.59
CA GLU A 576 -23.45 7.31 -24.29
C GLU A 576 -23.35 8.80 -23.93
N ILE A 577 -23.08 9.15 -22.64
CA ILE A 577 -22.83 10.54 -22.24
C ILE A 577 -21.65 11.14 -23.02
N ASN A 578 -20.56 10.40 -23.19
CA ASN A 578 -19.40 10.87 -23.96
C ASN A 578 -19.75 11.06 -25.47
N GLU A 579 -20.50 10.14 -26.03
CA GLU A 579 -20.95 10.23 -27.44
C GLU A 579 -21.95 11.39 -27.64
N LEU A 580 -22.88 11.57 -26.70
CA LEU A 580 -23.84 12.66 -26.70
C LEU A 580 -23.18 14.05 -26.57
N LEU A 581 -22.09 14.14 -25.77
CA LEU A 581 -21.31 15.38 -25.66
C LEU A 581 -20.57 15.70 -26.98
N ALA A 582 -20.16 14.69 -27.73
CA ALA A 582 -19.51 14.89 -29.03
C ALA A 582 -20.49 15.23 -30.16
N ALA A 583 -21.78 14.98 -29.96
CA ALA A 583 -22.84 15.20 -30.96
C ALA A 583 -23.75 16.38 -30.59
N THR A 584 -24.57 16.82 -31.55
CA THR A 584 -25.59 17.87 -31.35
C THR A 584 -27.00 17.27 -31.39
N PRO A 585 -27.98 17.90 -30.67
CA PRO A 585 -29.37 17.47 -30.73
C PRO A 585 -29.92 17.43 -32.15
N ILE A 586 -30.78 16.44 -32.44
CA ILE A 586 -31.43 16.27 -33.75
C ILE A 586 -32.86 16.88 -33.70
N PRO A 587 -33.38 17.39 -34.84
CA PRO A 587 -34.78 17.89 -34.90
C PRO A 587 -35.77 16.73 -34.68
N ASP A 588 -36.65 16.83 -33.72
CA ASP A 588 -37.79 15.90 -33.53
C ASP A 588 -38.92 16.19 -34.53
N ILE A 589 -38.83 15.54 -35.68
CA ILE A 589 -39.83 15.72 -36.78
C ILE A 589 -41.19 15.16 -36.36
N GLN A 590 -41.23 14.07 -35.60
CA GLN A 590 -42.48 13.44 -35.18
C GLN A 590 -43.20 14.26 -34.11
N GLY A 591 -42.47 14.73 -33.11
CA GLY A 591 -43.01 15.63 -32.05
C GLY A 591 -43.51 16.94 -32.63
N PHE A 592 -42.77 17.51 -33.60
CA PHE A 592 -43.21 18.70 -34.31
C PHE A 592 -44.48 18.47 -35.11
N ALA A 593 -44.56 17.33 -35.87
CA ALA A 593 -45.78 17.00 -36.65
C ALA A 593 -47.01 16.81 -35.74
N ALA A 594 -46.84 16.13 -34.58
CA ALA A 594 -47.91 15.93 -33.60
C ALA A 594 -48.38 17.28 -32.99
N ALA A 595 -47.42 18.15 -32.60
CA ALA A 595 -47.71 19.47 -32.06
C ALA A 595 -48.39 20.36 -33.08
N MET A 596 -48.05 20.27 -34.37
CA MET A 596 -48.69 21.00 -35.45
C MET A 596 -50.12 20.53 -35.67
N GLN A 597 -50.41 19.21 -35.55
CA GLN A 597 -51.77 18.69 -35.59
C GLN A 597 -52.63 19.21 -34.41
N GLN A 598 -52.08 19.14 -33.20
CA GLN A 598 -52.77 19.69 -32.01
C GLN A 598 -53.01 21.18 -32.12
N TRP A 599 -52.03 21.94 -32.62
CA TRP A 599 -52.17 23.37 -32.87
C TRP A 599 -53.26 23.66 -33.89
N LYS A 600 -53.33 22.90 -35.00
CA LYS A 600 -54.42 23.05 -36.01
C LYS A 600 -55.80 22.85 -35.39
N GLY A 601 -55.96 21.82 -34.52
CA GLY A 601 -57.19 21.59 -33.78
C GLY A 601 -57.54 22.73 -32.81
N ALA A 602 -56.57 23.22 -32.04
CA ALA A 602 -56.76 24.33 -31.14
C ALA A 602 -57.03 25.66 -31.84
N ALA A 603 -56.36 25.89 -32.97
CA ALA A 603 -56.61 27.08 -33.81
C ALA A 603 -58.01 27.10 -34.42
N GLN A 604 -58.53 25.93 -34.88
CA GLN A 604 -59.91 25.82 -35.33
C GLN A 604 -60.93 26.03 -34.25
N GLN A 605 -60.68 25.52 -33.01
CA GLN A 605 -61.54 25.75 -31.86
C GLN A 605 -61.55 27.24 -31.42
N ALA A 606 -60.37 27.87 -31.41
CA ALA A 606 -60.24 29.29 -31.09
C ALA A 606 -60.98 30.17 -32.11
N GLN A 607 -60.87 29.84 -33.41
CA GLN A 607 -61.63 30.53 -34.47
C GLN A 607 -63.15 30.33 -34.30
N ALA A 608 -63.60 29.14 -33.96
CA ALA A 608 -65.03 28.88 -33.70
C ALA A 608 -65.55 29.60 -32.48
N ALA A 609 -64.68 29.87 -31.50
CA ALA A 609 -65.01 30.65 -30.27
C ALA A 609 -64.79 32.17 -30.40
N GLY A 610 -64.38 32.63 -31.61
CA GLY A 610 -64.13 34.11 -31.82
C GLY A 610 -62.83 34.57 -31.09
N GLN A 611 -61.96 33.71 -30.69
CA GLN A 611 -60.71 34.02 -30.02
C GLN A 611 -59.51 33.98 -31.02
N GLN A 612 -58.46 34.74 -30.69
CA GLN A 612 -57.27 34.76 -31.52
C GLN A 612 -56.52 33.40 -31.41
N ALA A 613 -56.18 32.79 -32.52
CA ALA A 613 -55.44 31.52 -32.56
C ALA A 613 -54.09 31.64 -31.87
N PRO A 614 -53.65 30.64 -31.09
CA PRO A 614 -52.30 30.62 -30.49
C PRO A 614 -51.22 30.66 -31.55
N PRO A 615 -50.02 31.16 -31.28
CA PRO A 615 -48.92 31.15 -32.26
C PRO A 615 -48.55 29.71 -32.65
N PRO A 616 -48.17 29.48 -33.92
CA PRO A 616 -47.83 28.13 -34.41
C PRO A 616 -46.50 27.68 -33.73
N PRO A 617 -46.32 26.38 -33.43
CA PRO A 617 -45.08 25.85 -32.91
C PRO A 617 -43.98 25.99 -33.96
N THR A 618 -42.78 26.35 -33.48
CA THR A 618 -41.56 26.47 -34.34
C THR A 618 -40.74 25.19 -34.23
N GLN A 619 -40.18 24.76 -35.35
CA GLN A 619 -39.38 23.51 -35.41
C GLN A 619 -38.20 23.51 -34.48
N GLN A 620 -37.62 24.68 -34.17
CA GLN A 620 -36.48 24.81 -33.23
C GLN A 620 -36.84 24.44 -31.79
N GLN A 621 -38.10 24.36 -31.43
CA GLN A 621 -38.59 24.01 -30.07
C GLN A 621 -38.66 22.47 -29.89
N PHE A 622 -38.56 21.70 -30.98
CA PHE A 622 -38.65 20.23 -30.96
C PHE A 622 -37.33 19.62 -31.33
N GLN A 623 -36.65 19.18 -30.31
CA GLN A 623 -35.31 18.49 -30.38
C GLN A 623 -35.38 17.20 -29.61
N SER A 624 -34.75 16.15 -30.13
CA SER A 624 -34.50 14.88 -29.47
C SER A 624 -33.00 14.63 -29.33
N SER A 625 -32.63 13.70 -28.47
CA SER A 625 -31.24 13.29 -28.33
C SER A 625 -30.71 12.65 -29.63
N SER A 626 -29.39 12.74 -29.84
CA SER A 626 -28.73 12.11 -30.99
C SER A 626 -28.69 10.59 -30.88
N ILE A 627 -28.81 10.05 -29.67
CA ILE A 627 -28.88 8.61 -29.35
C ILE A 627 -30.31 8.34 -28.86
N SER A 628 -30.99 7.40 -29.47
CA SER A 628 -32.36 7.04 -29.10
C SER A 628 -32.35 6.10 -27.90
N VAL A 629 -33.27 6.33 -26.98
CA VAL A 629 -33.53 5.45 -25.83
C VAL A 629 -34.27 4.20 -26.28
N ASP A 630 -33.84 3.02 -25.84
CA ASP A 630 -34.55 1.76 -26.09
C ASP A 630 -35.58 1.55 -24.97
N ALA A 631 -36.86 1.67 -25.34
CA ALA A 631 -37.97 1.60 -24.40
C ALA A 631 -38.14 0.23 -23.72
N ASP A 632 -37.66 -0.85 -24.33
CA ASP A 632 -37.88 -2.22 -23.89
C ASP A 632 -36.69 -2.83 -23.16
N PHE A 633 -35.46 -2.43 -23.48
CA PHE A 633 -34.23 -3.05 -22.95
C PHE A 633 -33.47 -2.18 -21.97
N ASP A 634 -33.65 -0.87 -22.01
CA ASP A 634 -32.92 0.04 -21.11
C ASP A 634 -33.50 0.04 -19.69
N MET A 635 -32.59 0.02 -18.70
CA MET A 635 -32.98 0.22 -17.31
C MET A 635 -33.10 1.72 -17.00
N HIS A 636 -34.20 2.32 -17.48
CA HIS A 636 -34.41 3.79 -17.48
C HIS A 636 -34.13 4.46 -16.12
N ALA A 637 -34.43 3.79 -15.01
CA ALA A 637 -34.20 4.35 -13.67
C ALA A 637 -32.70 4.52 -13.36
N VAL A 638 -31.87 3.56 -13.78
CA VAL A 638 -30.44 3.59 -13.57
C VAL A 638 -29.78 4.60 -14.50
N GLU A 639 -30.14 4.56 -15.77
CA GLU A 639 -29.60 5.44 -16.81
C GLU A 639 -29.97 6.91 -16.58
N PHE A 640 -31.23 7.17 -16.18
CA PHE A 640 -31.63 8.52 -15.78
C PHE A 640 -30.85 9.04 -14.56
N ALA A 641 -30.60 8.18 -13.56
CA ALA A 641 -29.84 8.58 -12.37
C ALA A 641 -28.39 8.95 -12.72
N GLU A 642 -27.75 8.23 -13.65
CA GLU A 642 -26.41 8.56 -14.12
C GLU A 642 -26.37 9.89 -14.88
N VAL A 643 -27.31 10.11 -15.79
CA VAL A 643 -27.44 11.42 -16.48
C VAL A 643 -27.67 12.54 -15.47
N GLN A 644 -28.50 12.34 -14.46
CA GLN A 644 -28.75 13.32 -13.41
C GLN A 644 -27.49 13.61 -12.60
N THR A 645 -26.72 12.58 -12.27
CA THR A 645 -25.45 12.69 -11.56
C THR A 645 -24.44 13.48 -12.38
N PHE A 646 -24.30 13.16 -13.68
CA PHE A 646 -23.40 13.88 -14.58
C PHE A 646 -23.79 15.35 -14.72
N VAL A 647 -25.08 15.65 -14.99
CA VAL A 647 -25.57 17.03 -15.17
C VAL A 647 -25.30 17.92 -13.95
N ASN A 648 -25.33 17.35 -12.73
CA ASN A 648 -25.07 18.05 -11.49
C ASN A 648 -23.58 18.01 -11.06
N SER A 649 -22.74 17.24 -11.73
CA SER A 649 -21.32 17.13 -11.43
C SER A 649 -20.53 18.37 -11.89
N PRO A 650 -19.34 18.61 -11.34
CA PRO A 650 -18.42 19.64 -11.83
C PRO A 650 -18.10 19.52 -13.31
N ASP A 651 -17.92 18.28 -13.79
CA ASP A 651 -17.63 17.99 -15.21
C ASP A 651 -18.83 18.34 -16.10
N GLY A 652 -20.04 18.04 -15.66
CA GLY A 652 -21.26 18.43 -16.34
C GLY A 652 -21.44 19.95 -16.41
N GLN A 653 -21.11 20.67 -15.33
CA GLN A 653 -21.17 22.14 -15.34
C GLN A 653 -20.08 22.75 -16.25
N LYS A 654 -18.89 22.14 -16.29
CA LYS A 654 -17.83 22.52 -17.23
C LYS A 654 -18.28 22.27 -18.70
N ALA A 655 -18.85 21.10 -18.95
CA ALA A 655 -19.42 20.78 -20.27
C ALA A 655 -20.50 21.76 -20.70
N LYS A 656 -21.38 22.18 -19.78
CA LYS A 656 -22.39 23.21 -20.02
C LYS A 656 -21.81 24.56 -20.47
N ALA A 657 -20.64 24.94 -19.91
CA ALA A 657 -19.98 26.20 -20.26
C ALA A 657 -19.21 26.08 -21.58
N GLN A 658 -18.50 24.98 -21.82
CA GLN A 658 -17.62 24.78 -22.96
C GLN A 658 -18.33 24.22 -24.22
N ASN A 659 -19.30 23.34 -24.02
CA ASN A 659 -20.06 22.68 -25.09
C ASN A 659 -21.57 22.67 -24.78
N PRO A 660 -22.25 23.82 -24.87
CA PRO A 660 -23.67 23.92 -24.49
C PRO A 660 -24.60 23.04 -25.34
N LEU A 661 -24.24 22.75 -26.61
CA LEU A 661 -25.04 21.90 -27.48
C LEU A 661 -24.93 20.43 -27.08
N GLY A 662 -23.72 19.92 -26.83
CA GLY A 662 -23.49 18.58 -26.31
C GLY A 662 -24.17 18.36 -24.95
N PHE A 663 -24.04 19.34 -24.04
CA PHE A 663 -24.73 19.29 -22.75
C PHE A 663 -26.26 19.26 -22.89
N ALA A 664 -26.82 20.05 -23.82
CA ALA A 664 -28.25 20.02 -24.12
C ALA A 664 -28.69 18.65 -24.65
N ASN A 665 -27.84 18.00 -25.47
CA ASN A 665 -28.06 16.66 -26.00
C ASN A 665 -28.14 15.60 -24.88
N VAL A 666 -27.19 15.61 -23.95
CA VAL A 666 -27.19 14.74 -22.75
C VAL A 666 -28.45 14.96 -21.92
N ARG A 667 -28.85 16.21 -21.72
CA ARG A 667 -30.04 16.53 -20.96
C ARG A 667 -31.33 16.05 -21.62
N LEU A 668 -31.43 16.15 -22.97
CA LEU A 668 -32.56 15.63 -23.74
C LEU A 668 -32.67 14.12 -23.61
N HIS A 669 -31.55 13.41 -23.71
CA HIS A 669 -31.50 11.96 -23.54
C HIS A 669 -31.99 11.53 -22.15
N GLY A 670 -31.54 12.20 -21.07
CA GLY A 670 -32.08 11.95 -19.74
C GLY A 670 -33.59 12.22 -19.60
N LEU A 671 -34.12 13.23 -20.30
CA LEU A 671 -35.57 13.50 -20.30
C LEU A 671 -36.35 12.41 -21.06
N GLU A 672 -35.77 11.79 -22.09
CA GLU A 672 -36.34 10.64 -22.81
C GLU A 672 -36.44 9.42 -21.89
N HIS A 673 -35.38 9.08 -21.11
CA HIS A 673 -35.45 8.03 -20.09
C HIS A 673 -36.52 8.32 -19.03
N LYS A 674 -36.60 9.56 -18.57
CA LYS A 674 -37.64 9.95 -17.62
C LYS A 674 -39.03 9.73 -18.17
N LYS A 675 -39.25 10.11 -19.43
CA LYS A 675 -40.54 9.92 -20.11
C LYS A 675 -40.92 8.45 -20.26
N ALA A 676 -39.94 7.59 -20.58
CA ALA A 676 -40.12 6.13 -20.64
C ALA A 676 -40.47 5.55 -19.26
N MET A 677 -39.80 6.01 -18.21
CA MET A 677 -40.08 5.66 -16.81
C MET A 677 -41.49 6.03 -16.37
N ASP A 678 -41.91 7.28 -16.67
CA ASP A 678 -43.25 7.75 -16.36
C ASP A 678 -44.33 6.93 -17.13
N ALA A 679 -44.06 6.54 -18.37
CA ALA A 679 -44.92 5.68 -19.15
C ALA A 679 -45.05 4.27 -18.55
N GLN A 680 -43.93 3.63 -18.14
CA GLN A 680 -43.95 2.32 -17.49
C GLN A 680 -44.71 2.35 -16.15
N GLN A 681 -44.58 3.44 -15.37
CA GLN A 681 -45.33 3.60 -14.14
C GLN A 681 -46.83 3.79 -14.39
N ALA A 682 -47.19 4.52 -15.43
CA ALA A 682 -48.60 4.69 -15.85
C ALA A 682 -49.25 3.37 -16.29
N GLU A 683 -48.52 2.50 -17.00
CA GLU A 683 -48.97 1.16 -17.35
C GLU A 683 -49.17 0.26 -16.14
N GLN A 684 -48.28 0.31 -15.16
CA GLN A 684 -48.39 -0.44 -13.91
C GLN A 684 -49.54 0.03 -13.00
N GLN A 685 -49.89 1.30 -13.05
CA GLN A 685 -50.99 1.88 -12.29
C GLN A 685 -52.33 1.83 -13.01
N SER A 686 -52.37 1.43 -14.29
CA SER A 686 -53.62 1.20 -14.98
C SER A 686 -54.40 0.08 -14.28
N PRO A 687 -55.67 0.30 -13.86
CA PRO A 687 -56.42 -0.75 -13.20
C PRO A 687 -56.50 -1.95 -14.13
N PRO A 688 -56.32 -3.18 -13.61
CA PRO A 688 -56.38 -4.38 -14.42
C PRO A 688 -57.72 -4.34 -15.19
N GLU A 689 -57.66 -4.43 -16.51
CA GLU A 689 -58.80 -4.63 -17.36
C GLU A 689 -59.74 -5.64 -16.66
N LYS A 690 -60.95 -5.19 -16.28
CA LYS A 690 -61.94 -6.09 -15.72
C LYS A 690 -62.19 -7.19 -16.75
N LYS A 691 -61.46 -8.26 -16.68
CA LYS A 691 -61.82 -9.52 -17.32
C LYS A 691 -63.24 -9.83 -16.79
N LEU A 692 -64.24 -9.69 -17.64
CA LEU A 692 -65.55 -10.15 -17.36
C LEU A 692 -65.45 -11.52 -16.71
N PRO A 693 -66.15 -11.79 -15.59
CA PRO A 693 -66.04 -13.07 -14.90
C PRO A 693 -66.41 -14.11 -15.96
N ARG A 694 -65.46 -14.98 -16.30
CA ARG A 694 -65.80 -16.20 -17.05
C ARG A 694 -66.66 -16.98 -16.08
N GLU A 695 -68.00 -17.02 -16.41
CA GLU A 695 -68.90 -17.95 -15.76
C GLU A 695 -68.30 -19.35 -15.98
N THR A 696 -67.63 -19.89 -15.01
CA THR A 696 -67.18 -21.27 -14.97
C THR A 696 -68.42 -22.12 -14.64
N ILE A 697 -69.16 -22.50 -15.68
CA ILE A 697 -70.23 -23.49 -15.56
C ILE A 697 -69.47 -24.82 -15.26
N ASN A 698 -69.72 -25.37 -14.09
CA ASN A 698 -69.16 -26.68 -13.72
C ASN A 698 -69.63 -27.72 -14.74
N PHE A 699 -68.72 -28.52 -15.28
CA PHE A 699 -69.00 -29.57 -16.23
C PHE A 699 -70.15 -30.50 -15.80
N LYS A 700 -70.32 -30.70 -14.45
CA LYS A 700 -71.41 -31.49 -13.85
C LYS A 700 -72.78 -30.84 -13.95
N ASP A 701 -72.86 -29.53 -14.11
CA ASP A 701 -74.12 -28.79 -14.11
C ASP A 701 -74.62 -28.54 -15.57
N MET A 702 -73.91 -29.04 -16.53
CA MET A 702 -74.26 -28.99 -17.94
C MET A 702 -75.20 -30.13 -18.31
N SER A 703 -76.09 -29.87 -19.27
CA SER A 703 -76.92 -30.92 -19.81
C SER A 703 -76.08 -32.05 -20.46
N PRO A 704 -76.55 -33.27 -20.48
CA PRO A 704 -75.80 -34.41 -21.06
C PRO A 704 -75.34 -34.20 -22.49
N ALA A 705 -76.13 -33.45 -23.29
CA ALA A 705 -75.74 -33.06 -24.64
C ALA A 705 -74.59 -32.03 -24.67
N GLY A 706 -74.58 -31.09 -23.73
CA GLY A 706 -73.51 -30.10 -23.58
C GLY A 706 -72.20 -30.71 -23.09
N GLN A 707 -72.28 -31.69 -22.17
CA GLN A 707 -71.11 -32.45 -21.70
C GLN A 707 -70.49 -33.29 -22.82
N ALA A 708 -71.31 -33.93 -23.68
CA ALA A 708 -70.84 -34.67 -24.83
C ALA A 708 -70.18 -33.79 -25.89
N GLN A 709 -70.67 -32.59 -26.09
CA GLN A 709 -70.13 -31.66 -27.04
C GLN A 709 -68.79 -31.08 -26.61
N MET A 710 -68.66 -30.75 -25.31
CA MET A 710 -67.39 -30.26 -24.77
C MET A 710 -66.36 -31.38 -24.67
N ALA A 711 -66.71 -32.59 -24.34
CA ALA A 711 -65.83 -33.76 -24.35
C ALA A 711 -65.32 -34.08 -25.77
N ALA A 712 -66.19 -33.96 -26.76
CA ALA A 712 -65.77 -34.12 -28.16
C ALA A 712 -64.81 -33.04 -28.63
N GLN A 713 -65.02 -31.79 -28.23
CA GLN A 713 -64.09 -30.68 -28.51
C GLN A 713 -62.73 -30.82 -27.78
N ALA A 714 -62.73 -31.41 -26.62
CA ALA A 714 -61.52 -31.64 -25.83
C ALA A 714 -60.81 -32.96 -26.15
N GLY A 715 -61.34 -33.78 -27.08
CA GLY A 715 -60.78 -35.07 -27.46
C GLY A 715 -60.92 -36.17 -26.40
N ILE A 716 -61.84 -35.99 -25.46
CA ILE A 716 -62.04 -36.91 -24.31
C ILE A 716 -63.28 -37.76 -24.62
N THR A 717 -63.12 -39.10 -24.59
CA THR A 717 -64.25 -40.04 -24.73
C THR A 717 -64.92 -40.27 -23.41
N LEU A 718 -66.19 -39.87 -23.25
CA LEU A 718 -66.99 -40.12 -22.04
C LEU A 718 -67.38 -41.60 -21.99
N LEU A 719 -67.03 -42.29 -20.88
CA LEU A 719 -67.53 -43.65 -20.63
C LEU A 719 -69.02 -43.61 -20.25
N PRO A 720 -69.84 -44.54 -20.73
CA PRO A 720 -71.25 -44.59 -20.37
C PRO A 720 -71.45 -44.86 -18.87
N GLN A 721 -72.24 -44.00 -18.19
CA GLN A 721 -72.62 -44.18 -16.82
C GLN A 721 -73.42 -45.49 -16.71
N GLN A 722 -72.90 -46.46 -15.98
CA GLN A 722 -73.70 -47.59 -15.52
C GLN A 722 -74.82 -47.10 -14.57
N GLN A 723 -76.03 -47.29 -15.01
CA GLN A 723 -77.26 -47.16 -14.12
C GLN A 723 -77.09 -48.07 -12.94
N GLN A 724 -76.85 -47.57 -11.74
CA GLN A 724 -77.11 -48.30 -10.54
C GLN A 724 -78.60 -48.26 -10.29
N THR A 725 -79.28 -49.38 -10.58
CA THR A 725 -80.57 -49.69 -10.07
C THR A 725 -80.40 -50.10 -8.61
N VAL A 726 -81.24 -49.51 -7.73
CA VAL A 726 -81.47 -49.80 -6.31
C VAL A 726 -81.66 -51.23 -6.01
#